data_35aeaabbfc06c05524e870ca3a57b0c2
#
_entry.id   35aeaabbfc06c05524e870ca3a57b0c2
#
_cell.length_a   1.000
_cell.length_b   1.000
_cell.length_c   1.000
_cell.angle_alpha   90.00
_cell.angle_beta   90.00
_cell.angle_gamma   90.00
#
_symmetry.space_group_name_H-M   'P 1'
#
loop_
_entity.id
_entity.type
_entity.pdbx_description
1 polymer ?
#
loop_
_entity_poly.entity_id
_entity_poly.type
_entity_poly.pdbx_seq_one_letter_code
_entity_poly.pdbx_strand_id
1 'polypeptide(L)'
;MQDIIKNINRSSKRNFDLISCGLASPQMIRSWSWGEVKKPETINYRTFKPERDGLFCSRIFGPIKDFECLCGKYKRRKHRGVICEKCGVEVTATKVRRERMGHIELASPVAHIWFLKSLPSRIGLFLDMTLREIERVLYYESFVVVDAGITDLKKGQLLTEDEYYEALDEYDDDFTAMMGAEAVQILLSEVDVEKETQQIREELNTSNSETKIKKLQKRLKLMEAFKESGQKPEWMIMNVLPVLPPDLRPLVPLDGGRFATSDLNDLYRRVINRNNRLKRLLELGAPEIIVRNEKRMLQESVDALLDNGRRGRAILGTNKRPLKSLADMIKGKQGRFRQNLLGKRVDYSGRSVVVSGPTLKLHQCGLPKKMALELFKPFIFNKLEQKGITITIKAAKQLVEEETPEVWDCLDEVIREHPVLLNRAPTLHRLGIQAFEPVLIEGKAIQLHPLVCVAFNADFDGDQMAVHVPLSLEAQLEARALMMSTNNILSPASGEPIIQPNQDVVLGIYYLTKEDFNLPGEGRSFVDVHEVKRAFLEKQINLHTKIKVRVKEGDEKNLYETTVGRCLLYEIMPAGLHFEKVNKTLKKKDLLSLIASVYKDFGLKESVLFADKLMYLGFEYSTSSGASIGVNDFEIPDDKTTIISNAENEVQSIEQQFESGLLTKGEKYNKIIDIWSRTNEKVANSMM
;
A
#
# COMPACT_ATOMS: atom_id res chain seq x y z
N MET A 1 -0.22 -39.53 13.29
CA MET A 1 -0.08 -38.28 12.55
C MET A 1 -1.38 -37.44 12.54
N GLN A 2 -2.56 -38.01 12.26
CA GLN A 2 -3.84 -37.28 12.35
C GLN A 2 -4.15 -36.72 13.75
N ASP A 3 -3.77 -37.40 14.80
CA ASP A 3 -3.98 -36.94 16.19
C ASP A 3 -2.97 -35.86 16.60
N ILE A 4 -1.78 -35.85 16.03
CA ILE A 4 -0.79 -34.80 16.22
C ILE A 4 -1.30 -33.51 15.53
N ILE A 5 -1.83 -33.61 14.30
CA ILE A 5 -2.42 -32.48 13.58
C ILE A 5 -3.68 -31.95 14.27
N LYS A 6 -4.51 -32.82 14.82
CA LYS A 6 -5.68 -32.43 15.65
C LYS A 6 -5.26 -31.73 16.95
N ASN A 7 -4.18 -32.16 17.59
CA ASN A 7 -3.68 -31.51 18.81
C ASN A 7 -2.97 -30.18 18.53
N ILE A 8 -2.28 -30.06 17.41
CA ILE A 8 -1.70 -28.80 16.92
C ILE A 8 -2.81 -27.77 16.67
N ASN A 9 -4.02 -28.20 16.24
CA ASN A 9 -5.17 -27.30 16.06
C ASN A 9 -5.86 -26.84 17.36
N ARG A 10 -5.49 -27.38 18.51
CA ARG A 10 -6.11 -27.06 19.81
C ARG A 10 -5.40 -25.97 20.62
N SER A 11 -4.16 -25.60 20.30
CA SER A 11 -3.47 -24.54 21.03
C SER A 11 -3.83 -23.16 20.49
N SER A 12 -4.42 -22.34 21.34
CA SER A 12 -5.04 -21.06 21.01
C SER A 12 -4.08 -19.87 20.79
N LYS A 13 -2.79 -20.07 20.94
CA LYS A 13 -1.76 -19.06 20.60
C LYS A 13 -0.59 -19.80 19.97
N ARG A 14 -0.51 -19.74 18.64
CA ARG A 14 0.64 -20.25 17.92
C ARG A 14 1.61 -19.09 17.70
N ASN A 15 2.67 -19.11 18.46
CA ASN A 15 3.86 -18.37 18.09
C ASN A 15 4.59 -19.20 17.02
N PHE A 16 4.89 -18.60 15.89
CA PHE A 16 5.70 -19.20 14.83
C PHE A 16 6.73 -18.16 14.38
N ASP A 17 7.93 -18.64 14.10
CA ASP A 17 9.03 -17.77 13.67
C ASP A 17 9.16 -17.76 12.15
N LEU A 18 8.66 -18.79 11.47
CA LEU A 18 8.78 -18.95 10.03
C LEU A 18 7.48 -19.41 9.38
N ILE A 19 7.26 -18.95 8.17
CA ILE A 19 6.23 -19.43 7.25
C ILE A 19 6.93 -19.98 6.02
N SER A 20 6.70 -21.25 5.68
CA SER A 20 7.18 -21.87 4.46
C SER A 20 6.04 -22.07 3.46
N CYS A 21 6.34 -21.85 2.18
CA CYS A 21 5.42 -22.13 1.07
C CYS A 21 5.99 -23.28 0.25
N GLY A 22 5.16 -24.28 -0.05
CA GLY A 22 5.56 -25.43 -0.86
C GLY A 22 4.39 -26.02 -1.62
N LEU A 23 4.68 -27.00 -2.49
CA LEU A 23 3.66 -27.76 -3.19
C LEU A 23 2.99 -28.74 -2.22
N ALA A 24 1.67 -28.90 -2.32
CA ALA A 24 0.91 -29.85 -1.53
C ALA A 24 0.69 -31.15 -2.31
N SER A 25 1.04 -32.28 -1.70
CA SER A 25 0.69 -33.58 -2.27
C SER A 25 -0.82 -33.83 -2.17
N PRO A 26 -1.42 -34.68 -3.02
CA PRO A 26 -2.81 -35.08 -2.92
C PRO A 26 -3.18 -35.65 -1.52
N GLN A 27 -2.28 -36.41 -0.90
CA GLN A 27 -2.45 -36.94 0.45
C GLN A 27 -2.48 -35.81 1.50
N MET A 28 -1.63 -34.80 1.35
CA MET A 28 -1.60 -33.65 2.24
C MET A 28 -2.90 -32.85 2.16
N ILE A 29 -3.45 -32.61 0.96
CA ILE A 29 -4.72 -31.92 0.77
C ILE A 29 -5.87 -32.71 1.42
N ARG A 30 -5.91 -34.04 1.24
CA ARG A 30 -6.90 -34.90 1.91
C ARG A 30 -6.77 -34.86 3.43
N SER A 31 -5.56 -34.76 3.97
CA SER A 31 -5.34 -34.65 5.42
C SER A 31 -5.82 -33.35 6.02
N TRP A 32 -5.78 -32.24 5.28
CA TRP A 32 -6.34 -30.95 5.70
C TRP A 32 -7.86 -30.90 5.62
N SER A 33 -8.44 -31.71 4.75
CA SER A 33 -9.87 -31.67 4.43
C SER A 33 -10.71 -32.41 5.49
N TRP A 34 -11.88 -31.85 5.77
CA TRP A 34 -12.91 -32.45 6.63
C TRP A 34 -13.96 -33.22 5.84
N GLY A 35 -13.87 -33.25 4.51
CA GLY A 35 -14.75 -34.01 3.64
C GLY A 35 -14.77 -33.53 2.20
N GLU A 36 -15.29 -34.38 1.32
CA GLU A 36 -15.46 -34.10 -0.11
C GLU A 36 -16.71 -33.25 -0.37
N VAL A 37 -16.56 -32.22 -1.18
CA VAL A 37 -17.68 -31.40 -1.68
C VAL A 37 -18.13 -31.96 -3.03
N LYS A 38 -19.32 -32.59 -3.05
CA LYS A 38 -19.86 -33.26 -4.23
C LYS A 38 -20.86 -32.43 -5.02
N LYS A 39 -21.56 -31.52 -4.33
CA LYS A 39 -22.66 -30.76 -4.92
C LYS A 39 -22.29 -29.29 -5.13
N PRO A 40 -22.76 -28.68 -6.25
CA PRO A 40 -22.50 -27.27 -6.53
C PRO A 40 -23.40 -26.31 -5.74
N GLU A 41 -24.45 -26.82 -5.09
CA GLU A 41 -25.41 -26.04 -4.32
C GLU A 41 -24.75 -25.41 -3.09
N THR A 42 -25.19 -24.18 -2.77
CA THR A 42 -24.69 -23.42 -1.60
C THR A 42 -25.64 -23.55 -0.42
N ILE A 43 -26.81 -22.98 -0.55
CA ILE A 43 -27.87 -22.96 0.46
C ILE A 43 -29.21 -23.31 -0.19
N ASN A 44 -30.15 -23.81 0.62
CA ASN A 44 -31.52 -23.93 0.21
C ASN A 44 -32.23 -22.58 0.33
N TYR A 45 -32.66 -22.01 -0.78
CA TYR A 45 -33.27 -20.66 -0.81
C TYR A 45 -34.60 -20.53 -0.07
N ARG A 46 -35.28 -21.68 0.22
CA ARG A 46 -36.53 -21.69 0.98
C ARG A 46 -36.28 -21.71 2.50
N THR A 47 -35.26 -22.45 2.93
CA THR A 47 -34.99 -22.67 4.37
C THR A 47 -33.78 -21.89 4.87
N PHE A 48 -32.98 -21.26 3.97
CA PHE A 48 -31.69 -20.61 4.23
C PHE A 48 -30.67 -21.51 4.93
N LYS A 49 -30.86 -22.80 4.92
CA LYS A 49 -29.91 -23.78 5.52
C LYS A 49 -28.92 -24.25 4.44
N PRO A 50 -27.67 -24.54 4.79
CA PRO A 50 -26.70 -25.10 3.87
C PRO A 50 -27.15 -26.47 3.33
N GLU A 51 -26.97 -26.68 2.05
CA GLU A 51 -27.22 -27.98 1.44
C GLU A 51 -26.14 -29.00 1.89
N ARG A 52 -26.59 -30.27 2.00
CA ARG A 52 -25.69 -31.37 2.36
C ARG A 52 -24.72 -31.66 1.22
N ASP A 53 -23.45 -31.85 1.57
CA ASP A 53 -22.32 -32.11 0.66
C ASP A 53 -22.10 -31.00 -0.38
N GLY A 54 -22.70 -29.82 -0.15
CA GLY A 54 -22.49 -28.60 -0.95
C GLY A 54 -21.35 -27.71 -0.42
N LEU A 55 -21.17 -26.58 -1.10
CA LEU A 55 -20.08 -25.62 -0.78
C LEU A 55 -20.14 -25.00 0.62
N PHE A 56 -21.29 -25.01 1.29
CA PHE A 56 -21.49 -24.49 2.64
C PHE A 56 -21.90 -25.56 3.65
N CYS A 57 -21.75 -26.84 3.32
CA CYS A 57 -22.18 -27.96 4.11
C CYS A 57 -21.72 -27.87 5.58
N SER A 58 -22.68 -27.96 6.52
CA SER A 58 -22.38 -27.91 7.97
C SER A 58 -21.65 -29.14 8.47
N ARG A 59 -21.80 -30.28 7.78
CA ARG A 59 -21.10 -31.53 8.14
C ARG A 59 -19.60 -31.43 7.89
N ILE A 60 -19.22 -30.79 6.76
CA ILE A 60 -17.81 -30.62 6.35
C ILE A 60 -17.19 -29.47 7.12
N PHE A 61 -17.83 -28.28 7.07
CA PHE A 61 -17.24 -27.02 7.51
C PHE A 61 -17.62 -26.61 8.93
N GLY A 62 -18.61 -27.25 9.54
CA GLY A 62 -19.06 -26.97 10.90
C GLY A 62 -20.41 -26.24 10.99
N PRO A 63 -20.92 -26.02 12.23
CA PRO A 63 -22.24 -25.47 12.49
C PRO A 63 -22.34 -23.98 12.12
N ILE A 64 -23.57 -23.49 11.86
CA ILE A 64 -23.86 -22.06 11.57
C ILE A 64 -24.00 -21.26 12.86
N LYS A 65 -24.54 -21.89 13.92
CA LYS A 65 -24.71 -21.27 15.24
C LYS A 65 -23.81 -21.95 16.25
N ASP A 66 -23.31 -21.18 17.22
CA ASP A 66 -22.43 -21.68 18.25
C ASP A 66 -23.13 -22.79 19.05
N PHE A 67 -22.47 -23.95 19.14
CA PHE A 67 -22.89 -25.10 19.92
C PHE A 67 -24.30 -25.59 19.58
N GLU A 68 -24.75 -25.46 18.33
CA GLU A 68 -26.03 -25.95 17.83
C GLU A 68 -25.82 -26.79 16.56
N CYS A 69 -26.41 -28.00 16.52
CA CYS A 69 -26.44 -28.82 15.30
C CYS A 69 -27.48 -28.29 14.27
N LEU A 70 -27.35 -28.64 13.00
CA LEU A 70 -28.23 -28.14 11.92
C LEU A 70 -29.71 -28.50 12.11
N CYS A 71 -30.00 -29.68 12.68
CA CYS A 71 -31.36 -30.15 12.95
C CYS A 71 -31.95 -29.64 14.28
N GLY A 72 -31.15 -29.00 15.15
CA GLY A 72 -31.58 -28.46 16.43
C GLY A 72 -31.72 -29.50 17.56
N LYS A 73 -31.35 -30.78 17.33
CA LYS A 73 -31.42 -31.85 18.39
C LYS A 73 -30.49 -31.52 19.55
N TYR A 74 -29.29 -31.12 19.28
CA TYR A 74 -28.29 -30.70 20.27
C TYR A 74 -28.12 -29.19 20.23
N LYS A 75 -28.42 -28.55 21.37
CA LYS A 75 -28.25 -27.12 21.62
C LYS A 75 -27.50 -26.96 22.94
N ARG A 76 -26.72 -25.93 23.09
CA ARG A 76 -25.95 -25.58 24.29
C ARG A 76 -24.55 -26.21 24.35
N ARG A 77 -23.68 -25.52 25.06
CA ARG A 77 -22.25 -25.81 25.23
C ARG A 77 -21.96 -27.18 25.90
N LYS A 78 -22.90 -27.74 26.70
CA LYS A 78 -22.72 -29.06 27.36
C LYS A 78 -22.54 -30.22 26.38
N HIS A 79 -22.99 -30.08 25.14
CA HIS A 79 -22.86 -31.10 24.08
C HIS A 79 -21.67 -30.85 23.15
N ARG A 80 -20.68 -30.04 23.55
CA ARG A 80 -19.50 -29.75 22.75
C ARG A 80 -18.77 -31.02 22.35
N GLY A 81 -18.43 -31.13 21.05
CA GLY A 81 -17.72 -32.28 20.49
C GLY A 81 -18.58 -33.46 20.09
N VAL A 82 -19.88 -33.44 20.38
CA VAL A 82 -20.82 -34.51 20.00
C VAL A 82 -21.17 -34.37 18.51
N ILE A 83 -21.07 -35.47 17.77
CA ILE A 83 -21.50 -35.51 16.37
C ILE A 83 -22.99 -35.94 16.38
N CYS A 84 -23.85 -35.10 15.81
CA CYS A 84 -25.29 -35.40 15.77
C CYS A 84 -25.58 -36.56 14.84
N GLU A 85 -26.24 -37.61 15.38
CA GLU A 85 -26.62 -38.82 14.64
C GLU A 85 -27.57 -38.50 13.45
N LYS A 86 -28.46 -37.51 13.59
CA LYS A 86 -29.46 -37.16 12.59
C LYS A 86 -28.88 -36.32 11.43
N CYS A 87 -28.07 -35.31 11.70
CA CYS A 87 -27.55 -34.40 10.69
C CYS A 87 -26.04 -34.52 10.45
N GLY A 88 -25.32 -35.31 11.24
CA GLY A 88 -23.88 -35.53 11.12
C GLY A 88 -23.02 -34.31 11.44
N VAL A 89 -23.57 -33.23 11.99
CA VAL A 89 -22.87 -31.99 12.31
C VAL A 89 -22.27 -32.11 13.72
N GLU A 90 -21.01 -31.79 13.84
CA GLU A 90 -20.32 -31.69 15.13
C GLU A 90 -20.73 -30.40 15.87
N VAL A 91 -21.05 -30.51 17.16
CA VAL A 91 -21.45 -29.39 18.01
C VAL A 91 -20.23 -28.65 18.52
N THR A 92 -19.83 -27.58 17.79
CA THR A 92 -18.65 -26.74 18.07
C THR A 92 -18.99 -25.25 17.92
N ALA A 93 -18.02 -24.40 18.19
CA ALA A 93 -18.15 -22.98 17.91
C ALA A 93 -18.15 -22.71 16.38
N THR A 94 -18.86 -21.69 15.92
CA THR A 94 -18.94 -21.31 14.51
C THR A 94 -17.59 -20.91 13.92
N LYS A 95 -16.64 -20.50 14.75
CA LYS A 95 -15.27 -20.13 14.35
C LYS A 95 -14.58 -21.18 13.48
N VAL A 96 -14.92 -22.46 13.64
CA VAL A 96 -14.35 -23.54 12.83
C VAL A 96 -14.69 -23.44 11.34
N ARG A 97 -15.75 -22.72 10.95
CA ARG A 97 -16.11 -22.45 9.55
C ARG A 97 -15.08 -21.55 8.84
N ARG A 98 -14.24 -20.87 9.59
CA ARG A 98 -13.11 -20.10 9.06
C ARG A 98 -11.84 -20.94 8.89
N GLU A 99 -11.75 -22.06 9.57
CA GLU A 99 -10.53 -22.89 9.68
C GLU A 99 -10.62 -24.19 8.88
N ARG A 100 -11.82 -24.80 8.78
CA ARG A 100 -12.01 -26.11 8.13
C ARG A 100 -12.02 -25.98 6.63
N MET A 101 -11.15 -26.77 5.98
CA MET A 101 -11.11 -26.92 4.53
C MET A 101 -11.89 -28.16 4.08
N GLY A 102 -12.39 -28.11 2.86
CA GLY A 102 -12.90 -29.28 2.15
C GLY A 102 -12.00 -29.60 0.95
N HIS A 103 -12.38 -30.61 0.16
CA HIS A 103 -11.71 -30.92 -1.09
C HIS A 103 -12.71 -31.38 -2.17
N ILE A 104 -12.28 -31.34 -3.42
CA ILE A 104 -12.98 -31.90 -4.57
C ILE A 104 -12.07 -32.92 -5.21
N GLU A 105 -12.54 -34.17 -5.35
CA GLU A 105 -11.85 -35.21 -6.12
C GLU A 105 -12.11 -34.98 -7.60
N LEU A 106 -11.07 -34.64 -8.36
CA LEU A 106 -11.16 -34.42 -9.79
C LEU A 106 -11.28 -35.75 -10.53
N ALA A 107 -12.15 -35.79 -11.55
CA ALA A 107 -12.36 -36.97 -12.41
C ALA A 107 -11.18 -37.22 -13.38
N SER A 108 -10.41 -36.18 -13.67
CA SER A 108 -9.17 -36.22 -14.46
C SER A 108 -8.16 -35.28 -13.84
N PRO A 109 -6.87 -35.60 -13.85
CA PRO A 109 -5.81 -34.68 -13.42
C PRO A 109 -5.86 -33.35 -14.16
N VAL A 110 -5.48 -32.28 -13.49
CA VAL A 110 -5.50 -30.90 -14.02
C VAL A 110 -4.16 -30.21 -13.71
N ALA A 111 -3.57 -29.58 -14.71
CA ALA A 111 -2.33 -28.83 -14.52
C ALA A 111 -2.57 -27.52 -13.79
N HIS A 112 -1.68 -27.15 -12.87
CA HIS A 112 -1.76 -25.88 -12.16
C HIS A 112 -1.28 -24.75 -13.06
N ILE A 113 -2.15 -23.77 -13.35
CA ILE A 113 -1.89 -22.67 -14.30
C ILE A 113 -0.66 -21.83 -13.94
N TRP A 114 -0.31 -21.67 -12.67
CA TRP A 114 0.86 -20.90 -12.28
C TRP A 114 2.17 -21.55 -12.71
N PHE A 115 2.25 -22.88 -12.69
CA PHE A 115 3.44 -23.62 -13.11
C PHE A 115 3.48 -23.81 -14.61
N LEU A 116 2.32 -23.79 -15.28
CA LEU A 116 2.21 -23.82 -16.73
C LEU A 116 2.57 -22.47 -17.37
N LYS A 117 1.84 -21.42 -17.02
CA LYS A 117 1.91 -20.07 -17.65
C LYS A 117 2.93 -19.14 -17.01
N SER A 118 3.88 -19.64 -16.23
CA SER A 118 5.04 -18.85 -15.82
C SER A 118 6.00 -18.67 -17.00
N LEU A 119 6.76 -17.58 -17.01
CA LEU A 119 7.81 -17.34 -18.00
C LEU A 119 9.17 -17.36 -17.31
N PRO A 120 9.99 -18.41 -17.52
CA PRO A 120 9.73 -19.65 -18.29
C PRO A 120 8.76 -20.60 -17.57
N SER A 121 8.07 -21.47 -18.35
CA SER A 121 7.18 -22.50 -17.80
C SER A 121 7.96 -23.45 -16.89
N ARG A 122 7.47 -23.65 -15.64
CA ARG A 122 8.12 -24.58 -14.71
C ARG A 122 7.99 -26.04 -15.18
N ILE A 123 6.80 -26.41 -15.64
CA ILE A 123 6.55 -27.75 -16.23
C ILE A 123 7.42 -27.93 -17.45
N GLY A 124 7.53 -26.91 -18.32
CA GLY A 124 8.37 -26.96 -19.51
C GLY A 124 9.86 -27.11 -19.23
N LEU A 125 10.35 -26.50 -18.16
CA LEU A 125 11.76 -26.67 -17.75
C LEU A 125 12.07 -28.10 -17.27
N PHE A 126 11.10 -28.79 -16.63
CA PHE A 126 11.29 -30.18 -16.22
C PHE A 126 11.31 -31.13 -17.44
N LEU A 127 10.36 -30.97 -18.36
CA LEU A 127 10.21 -31.85 -19.49
C LEU A 127 11.07 -31.45 -20.71
N ASP A 128 11.83 -30.38 -20.63
CA ASP A 128 12.56 -29.72 -21.73
C ASP A 128 11.70 -29.39 -22.96
N MET A 129 10.42 -29.10 -22.74
CA MET A 129 9.41 -28.74 -23.74
C MET A 129 9.13 -27.24 -23.73
N THR A 130 8.76 -26.70 -24.88
CA THR A 130 8.29 -25.32 -24.97
C THR A 130 6.90 -25.14 -24.38
N LEU A 131 6.57 -23.93 -23.94
CA LEU A 131 5.23 -23.63 -23.43
C LEU A 131 4.11 -23.98 -24.43
N ARG A 132 4.34 -23.72 -25.72
CA ARG A 132 3.34 -24.00 -26.79
C ARG A 132 3.09 -25.48 -26.95
N GLU A 133 4.12 -26.29 -26.87
CA GLU A 133 4.03 -27.75 -26.95
C GLU A 133 3.20 -28.32 -25.82
N ILE A 134 3.51 -27.90 -24.59
CA ILE A 134 2.78 -28.35 -23.40
C ILE A 134 1.32 -27.89 -23.45
N GLU A 135 1.06 -26.68 -23.93
CA GLU A 135 -0.32 -26.19 -24.08
C GLU A 135 -1.12 -27.06 -25.08
N ARG A 136 -0.53 -27.44 -26.21
CA ARG A 136 -1.20 -28.35 -27.16
C ARG A 136 -1.58 -29.69 -26.53
N VAL A 137 -0.69 -30.26 -25.71
CA VAL A 137 -0.96 -31.50 -24.98
C VAL A 137 -2.07 -31.31 -23.96
N LEU A 138 -1.93 -30.31 -23.07
CA LEU A 138 -2.86 -30.11 -21.94
C LEU A 138 -4.27 -29.75 -22.37
N TYR A 139 -4.42 -29.06 -23.51
CA TYR A 139 -5.73 -28.66 -24.02
C TYR A 139 -6.26 -29.58 -25.16
N TYR A 140 -5.68 -30.81 -25.25
CA TYR A 140 -6.15 -31.89 -26.13
C TYR A 140 -6.09 -31.54 -27.63
N GLU A 141 -5.02 -30.84 -28.06
CA GLU A 141 -4.77 -30.52 -29.47
C GLU A 141 -3.77 -31.50 -30.11
N SER A 142 -2.87 -32.12 -29.33
CA SER A 142 -1.85 -33.05 -29.81
C SER A 142 -1.59 -34.14 -28.77
N PHE A 143 -1.18 -35.30 -29.26
CA PHE A 143 -0.68 -36.40 -28.43
C PHE A 143 0.76 -36.15 -28.05
N VAL A 144 1.19 -36.72 -26.92
CA VAL A 144 2.58 -36.79 -26.52
C VAL A 144 2.98 -38.23 -26.25
N VAL A 145 4.10 -38.67 -26.78
CA VAL A 145 4.67 -40.00 -26.54
C VAL A 145 5.14 -40.08 -25.11
N VAL A 146 4.52 -40.94 -24.32
CA VAL A 146 4.88 -41.20 -22.90
C VAL A 146 5.93 -42.31 -22.85
N ASP A 147 5.69 -43.43 -23.56
CA ASP A 147 6.63 -44.53 -23.73
C ASP A 147 6.84 -44.80 -25.19
N ALA A 148 8.09 -44.78 -25.61
CA ALA A 148 8.46 -44.99 -27.00
C ALA A 148 8.58 -46.49 -27.37
N GLY A 149 8.62 -47.41 -26.40
CA GLY A 149 8.79 -48.83 -26.62
C GLY A 149 9.99 -49.15 -27.52
N ILE A 150 9.77 -50.00 -28.55
CA ILE A 150 10.79 -50.42 -29.53
C ILE A 150 10.68 -49.61 -30.85
N THR A 151 10.00 -48.44 -30.83
CA THR A 151 9.76 -47.62 -32.03
C THR A 151 10.83 -46.52 -32.21
N ASP A 152 10.91 -45.94 -33.41
CA ASP A 152 11.78 -44.81 -33.73
C ASP A 152 11.34 -43.48 -33.11
N LEU A 153 10.21 -43.46 -32.38
CA LEU A 153 9.67 -42.31 -31.71
C LEU A 153 10.49 -41.91 -30.51
N LYS A 154 10.53 -40.60 -30.18
CA LYS A 154 11.23 -40.10 -29.00
C LYS A 154 10.24 -39.82 -27.89
N LYS A 155 10.60 -40.18 -26.65
CA LYS A 155 9.84 -39.80 -25.46
C LYS A 155 9.66 -38.28 -25.42
N GLY A 156 8.42 -37.78 -25.20
CA GLY A 156 8.11 -36.37 -25.21
C GLY A 156 7.87 -35.75 -26.59
N GLN A 157 7.94 -36.55 -27.66
CA GLN A 157 7.62 -36.13 -29.03
C GLN A 157 6.12 -35.86 -29.13
N LEU A 158 5.75 -34.77 -29.80
CA LEU A 158 4.35 -34.46 -30.11
C LEU A 158 3.93 -35.11 -31.43
N LEU A 159 2.75 -35.67 -31.43
CA LEU A 159 2.09 -36.22 -32.62
C LEU A 159 0.77 -35.48 -32.82
N THR A 160 0.48 -35.10 -34.06
CA THR A 160 -0.85 -34.67 -34.46
C THR A 160 -1.80 -35.87 -34.48
N GLU A 161 -3.08 -35.63 -34.63
CA GLU A 161 -4.06 -36.73 -34.65
C GLU A 161 -3.81 -37.66 -35.85
N ASP A 162 -3.46 -37.11 -37.00
CA ASP A 162 -3.14 -37.89 -38.23
C ASP A 162 -1.85 -38.69 -38.02
N GLU A 163 -0.77 -38.07 -37.54
CA GLU A 163 0.50 -38.75 -37.25
C GLU A 163 0.36 -39.82 -36.16
N TYR A 164 -0.55 -39.66 -35.23
CA TYR A 164 -0.83 -40.68 -34.22
C TYR A 164 -1.48 -41.94 -34.83
N TYR A 165 -2.46 -41.77 -35.73
CA TYR A 165 -3.07 -42.88 -36.39
C TYR A 165 -2.12 -43.58 -37.40
N GLU A 166 -1.29 -42.82 -38.10
CA GLU A 166 -0.24 -43.38 -38.96
C GLU A 166 0.76 -44.21 -38.16
N ALA A 167 1.22 -43.70 -36.98
CA ALA A 167 2.12 -44.43 -36.09
C ALA A 167 1.44 -45.65 -35.45
N LEU A 168 0.11 -45.61 -35.20
CA LEU A 168 -0.63 -46.76 -34.69
C LEU A 168 -0.74 -47.86 -35.75
N ASP A 169 -0.92 -47.48 -37.02
CA ASP A 169 -0.96 -48.44 -38.15
C ASP A 169 0.43 -49.04 -38.44
N GLU A 170 1.54 -48.33 -38.13
CA GLU A 170 2.91 -48.79 -38.36
C GLU A 170 3.47 -49.65 -37.22
N TYR A 171 3.19 -49.29 -35.93
CA TYR A 171 3.80 -49.86 -34.75
C TYR A 171 2.82 -50.59 -33.82
N ASP A 172 1.52 -50.66 -34.16
CA ASP A 172 0.46 -51.25 -33.33
C ASP A 172 0.49 -50.75 -31.86
N ASP A 173 0.53 -51.65 -30.90
CA ASP A 173 0.54 -51.33 -29.42
C ASP A 173 1.93 -51.20 -28.82
N ASP A 174 3.03 -51.14 -29.62
CA ASP A 174 4.40 -51.10 -29.15
C ASP A 174 4.82 -49.76 -28.52
N PHE A 175 3.98 -48.69 -28.65
CA PHE A 175 4.23 -47.40 -28.01
C PHE A 175 2.98 -46.89 -27.29
N THR A 176 3.17 -45.97 -26.35
CA THR A 176 2.08 -45.35 -25.65
C THR A 176 2.11 -43.84 -25.82
N ALA A 177 1.11 -43.28 -26.46
CA ALA A 177 0.91 -41.81 -26.54
C ALA A 177 -0.43 -41.41 -25.95
N MET A 178 -0.43 -40.32 -25.20
CA MET A 178 -1.58 -39.83 -24.45
C MET A 178 -1.78 -38.32 -24.64
N MET A 179 -2.97 -37.82 -24.34
CA MET A 179 -3.27 -36.39 -24.27
C MET A 179 -3.60 -35.92 -22.86
N GLY A 180 -3.45 -34.62 -22.64
CA GLY A 180 -3.92 -33.96 -21.42
C GLY A 180 -2.96 -34.01 -20.25
N ALA A 181 -3.46 -33.61 -19.08
CA ALA A 181 -2.65 -33.53 -17.88
C ALA A 181 -2.24 -34.92 -17.33
N GLU A 182 -2.93 -35.98 -17.70
CA GLU A 182 -2.56 -37.36 -17.36
C GLU A 182 -1.22 -37.72 -17.96
N ALA A 183 -1.01 -37.44 -19.24
CA ALA A 183 0.26 -37.68 -19.93
C ALA A 183 1.40 -36.88 -19.30
N VAL A 184 1.17 -35.60 -19.02
CA VAL A 184 2.16 -34.73 -18.38
C VAL A 184 2.49 -35.20 -16.97
N GLN A 185 1.49 -35.71 -16.22
CA GLN A 185 1.71 -36.27 -14.89
C GLN A 185 2.63 -37.50 -14.90
N ILE A 186 2.41 -38.42 -15.83
CA ILE A 186 3.24 -39.61 -16.00
C ILE A 186 4.68 -39.19 -16.35
N LEU A 187 4.84 -38.33 -17.35
CA LEU A 187 6.14 -37.81 -17.73
C LEU A 187 6.90 -37.18 -16.54
N LEU A 188 6.20 -36.35 -15.73
CA LEU A 188 6.80 -35.71 -14.55
C LEU A 188 7.12 -36.71 -13.43
N SER A 189 6.36 -37.79 -13.30
CA SER A 189 6.59 -38.81 -12.27
C SER A 189 7.82 -39.67 -12.57
N GLU A 190 8.19 -39.81 -13.84
CA GLU A 190 9.35 -40.55 -14.31
C GLU A 190 10.65 -39.76 -14.29
N VAL A 191 10.59 -38.43 -14.11
CA VAL A 191 11.76 -37.56 -14.00
C VAL A 191 12.50 -37.83 -12.69
N ASP A 192 13.69 -38.43 -12.77
CA ASP A 192 14.59 -38.54 -11.64
C ASP A 192 15.43 -37.24 -11.50
N VAL A 193 15.03 -36.41 -10.52
CA VAL A 193 15.64 -35.10 -10.28
C VAL A 193 17.13 -35.18 -10.01
N GLU A 194 17.61 -36.27 -9.41
CA GLU A 194 19.04 -36.43 -9.09
C GLU A 194 19.88 -36.72 -10.33
N LYS A 195 19.43 -37.67 -11.16
CA LYS A 195 20.11 -38.00 -12.42
C LYS A 195 20.12 -36.84 -13.39
N GLU A 196 18.96 -36.20 -13.58
CA GLU A 196 18.85 -35.03 -14.45
C GLU A 196 19.75 -33.86 -13.99
N THR A 197 19.88 -33.64 -12.68
CA THR A 197 20.77 -32.61 -12.14
C THR A 197 22.23 -32.88 -12.48
N GLN A 198 22.67 -34.15 -12.45
CA GLN A 198 24.03 -34.54 -12.82
C GLN A 198 24.26 -34.37 -14.31
N GLN A 199 23.33 -34.82 -15.15
CA GLN A 199 23.41 -34.67 -16.62
C GLN A 199 23.49 -33.21 -17.04
N ILE A 200 22.65 -32.34 -16.46
CA ILE A 200 22.67 -30.91 -16.77
C ILE A 200 24.02 -30.27 -16.38
N ARG A 201 24.62 -30.68 -15.25
CA ARG A 201 25.95 -30.20 -14.86
C ARG A 201 27.05 -30.62 -15.83
N GLU A 202 27.00 -31.85 -16.34
CA GLU A 202 27.91 -32.34 -17.36
C GLU A 202 27.73 -31.57 -18.68
N GLU A 203 26.48 -31.37 -19.12
CA GLU A 203 26.19 -30.57 -20.31
C GLU A 203 26.64 -29.12 -20.19
N LEU A 204 26.55 -28.52 -19.01
CA LEU A 204 27.03 -27.16 -18.77
C LEU A 204 28.54 -27.04 -18.95
N ASN A 205 29.29 -28.07 -18.56
CA ASN A 205 30.75 -28.11 -18.70
C ASN A 205 31.20 -28.32 -20.16
N THR A 206 30.36 -28.95 -20.97
CA THR A 206 30.68 -29.27 -22.39
C THR A 206 30.15 -28.24 -23.39
N SER A 207 29.20 -27.40 -22.97
CA SER A 207 28.47 -26.46 -23.88
C SER A 207 29.18 -25.12 -24.03
N ASN A 208 29.41 -24.70 -25.30
CA ASN A 208 30.04 -23.41 -25.62
C ASN A 208 29.03 -22.32 -26.05
N SER A 209 27.73 -22.62 -26.16
CA SER A 209 26.70 -21.67 -26.60
C SER A 209 26.13 -20.93 -25.40
N GLU A 210 26.26 -19.60 -25.37
CA GLU A 210 25.76 -18.71 -24.28
C GLU A 210 24.25 -18.85 -24.03
N THR A 211 23.47 -19.00 -25.09
CA THR A 211 22.00 -19.16 -24.99
C THR A 211 21.62 -20.51 -24.39
N LYS A 212 22.33 -21.58 -24.78
CA LYS A 212 22.16 -22.94 -24.23
C LYS A 212 22.56 -22.96 -22.76
N ILE A 213 23.69 -22.37 -22.40
CA ILE A 213 24.15 -22.22 -21.02
C ILE A 213 23.12 -21.52 -20.14
N LYS A 214 22.57 -20.38 -20.58
CA LYS A 214 21.52 -19.65 -19.84
C LYS A 214 20.23 -20.48 -19.64
N LYS A 215 19.85 -21.31 -20.63
CA LYS A 215 18.70 -22.23 -20.52
C LYS A 215 18.98 -23.33 -19.49
N LEU A 216 20.12 -23.97 -19.59
CA LEU A 216 20.55 -25.04 -18.67
C LEU A 216 20.72 -24.56 -17.24
N GLN A 217 21.28 -23.35 -17.01
CA GLN A 217 21.37 -22.75 -15.68
C GLN A 217 20.01 -22.54 -15.03
N LYS A 218 19.00 -22.06 -15.79
CA LYS A 218 17.62 -21.91 -15.28
C LYS A 218 16.98 -23.24 -14.93
N ARG A 219 17.24 -24.29 -15.76
CA ARG A 219 16.77 -25.65 -15.52
C ARG A 219 17.44 -26.24 -14.28
N LEU A 220 18.77 -26.13 -14.17
CA LEU A 220 19.54 -26.59 -13.03
C LEU A 220 19.05 -25.97 -11.71
N LYS A 221 18.89 -24.64 -11.67
CA LYS A 221 18.40 -23.92 -10.48
C LYS A 221 17.04 -24.44 -10.01
N LEU A 222 16.15 -24.78 -10.95
CA LEU A 222 14.84 -25.33 -10.62
C LEU A 222 14.95 -26.76 -10.05
N MET A 223 15.79 -27.62 -10.67
CA MET A 223 16.03 -29.00 -10.22
C MET A 223 16.63 -29.03 -8.82
N GLU A 224 17.65 -28.22 -8.57
CA GLU A 224 18.29 -28.10 -7.26
C GLU A 224 17.28 -27.64 -6.18
N ALA A 225 16.42 -26.65 -6.47
CA ALA A 225 15.39 -26.21 -5.53
C ALA A 225 14.37 -27.31 -5.19
N PHE A 226 14.02 -28.18 -6.15
CA PHE A 226 13.15 -29.32 -5.88
C PHE A 226 13.87 -30.42 -5.08
N LYS A 227 15.15 -30.67 -5.36
CA LYS A 227 15.98 -31.61 -4.59
C LYS A 227 16.12 -31.16 -3.13
N GLU A 228 16.46 -29.90 -2.88
CA GLU A 228 16.62 -29.34 -1.53
C GLU A 228 15.29 -29.31 -0.74
N SER A 229 14.18 -29.00 -1.38
CA SER A 229 12.87 -28.95 -0.73
C SER A 229 12.20 -30.30 -0.55
N GLY A 230 12.70 -31.38 -1.19
CA GLY A 230 12.10 -32.71 -1.16
C GLY A 230 10.71 -32.78 -1.83
N GLN A 231 10.38 -31.82 -2.66
CA GLN A 231 9.09 -31.78 -3.37
C GLN A 231 9.18 -32.57 -4.67
N LYS A 232 8.04 -33.19 -5.05
CA LYS A 232 7.98 -33.97 -6.29
C LYS A 232 7.41 -33.13 -7.44
N PRO A 233 8.00 -33.23 -8.65
CA PRO A 233 7.49 -32.51 -9.84
C PRO A 233 6.05 -32.88 -10.22
N GLU A 234 5.61 -34.10 -9.98
CA GLU A 234 4.26 -34.58 -10.23
C GLU A 234 3.17 -33.80 -9.47
N TRP A 235 3.53 -33.14 -8.35
CA TRP A 235 2.56 -32.33 -7.57
C TRP A 235 2.17 -31.03 -8.24
N MET A 236 2.82 -30.66 -9.34
CA MET A 236 2.36 -29.54 -10.20
C MET A 236 1.09 -29.86 -10.97
N ILE A 237 0.73 -31.17 -11.04
CA ILE A 237 -0.54 -31.65 -11.58
C ILE A 237 -1.46 -32.04 -10.41
N MET A 238 -2.65 -31.51 -10.41
CA MET A 238 -3.59 -31.66 -9.30
C MET A 238 -4.61 -32.75 -9.59
N ASN A 239 -4.70 -33.74 -8.71
CA ASN A 239 -5.76 -34.75 -8.68
C ASN A 239 -6.88 -34.39 -7.70
N VAL A 240 -6.53 -33.59 -6.70
CA VAL A 240 -7.43 -33.14 -5.63
C VAL A 240 -7.35 -31.63 -5.52
N LEU A 241 -8.50 -30.97 -5.57
CA LEU A 241 -8.58 -29.52 -5.44
C LEU A 241 -9.03 -29.13 -4.03
N PRO A 242 -8.27 -28.31 -3.28
CA PRO A 242 -8.70 -27.83 -1.97
C PRO A 242 -9.84 -26.81 -2.10
N VAL A 243 -10.79 -26.88 -1.18
CA VAL A 243 -11.91 -25.92 -1.08
C VAL A 243 -11.70 -25.03 0.13
N LEU A 244 -11.69 -23.74 -0.11
CA LEU A 244 -11.48 -22.71 0.90
C LEU A 244 -12.61 -22.74 1.94
N PRO A 245 -12.34 -22.45 3.23
CA PRO A 245 -13.39 -22.35 4.26
C PRO A 245 -14.50 -21.35 3.88
N PRO A 246 -15.77 -21.61 4.25
CA PRO A 246 -16.91 -20.79 3.86
C PRO A 246 -16.82 -19.32 4.29
N ASP A 247 -16.28 -19.04 5.47
CA ASP A 247 -16.17 -17.68 5.99
C ASP A 247 -15.14 -16.82 5.24
N LEU A 248 -14.22 -17.45 4.48
CA LEU A 248 -13.28 -16.76 3.59
C LEU A 248 -13.87 -16.48 2.20
N ARG A 249 -15.05 -17.05 1.89
CA ARG A 249 -15.84 -16.81 0.68
C ARG A 249 -17.32 -16.63 1.03
N PRO A 250 -17.67 -15.60 1.81
CA PRO A 250 -18.96 -15.52 2.47
C PRO A 250 -20.12 -15.37 1.48
N LEU A 251 -21.30 -15.79 1.94
CA LEU A 251 -22.59 -15.56 1.31
C LEU A 251 -23.44 -14.81 2.35
N VAL A 252 -23.69 -13.54 2.08
CA VAL A 252 -24.35 -12.61 3.00
C VAL A 252 -25.76 -12.30 2.52
N PRO A 253 -26.80 -12.50 3.35
CA PRO A 253 -28.15 -12.07 3.00
C PRO A 253 -28.24 -10.54 2.99
N LEU A 254 -28.90 -10.01 1.98
CA LEU A 254 -29.26 -8.59 1.85
C LEU A 254 -30.76 -8.43 2.06
N ASP A 255 -31.17 -7.20 2.33
CA ASP A 255 -32.60 -6.87 2.42
C ASP A 255 -33.31 -7.20 1.11
N GLY A 256 -34.57 -7.71 1.21
CA GLY A 256 -35.35 -8.15 0.06
C GLY A 256 -35.04 -9.57 -0.43
N GLY A 257 -34.46 -10.43 0.41
CA GLY A 257 -34.25 -11.86 0.11
C GLY A 257 -33.16 -12.16 -0.92
N ARG A 258 -32.34 -11.16 -1.26
CA ARG A 258 -31.18 -11.31 -2.15
C ARG A 258 -29.93 -11.68 -1.36
N PHE A 259 -28.96 -12.30 -2.03
CA PHE A 259 -27.68 -12.66 -1.42
C PHE A 259 -26.53 -12.00 -2.17
N ALA A 260 -25.59 -11.43 -1.41
CA ALA A 260 -24.29 -11.07 -1.92
C ALA A 260 -23.35 -12.27 -1.73
N THR A 261 -22.71 -12.71 -2.80
CA THR A 261 -21.79 -13.85 -2.76
C THR A 261 -20.41 -13.45 -3.27
N SER A 262 -19.39 -14.13 -2.76
CA SER A 262 -18.04 -14.03 -3.31
C SER A 262 -17.99 -14.68 -4.69
N ASP A 263 -17.26 -14.07 -5.63
CA ASP A 263 -17.06 -14.61 -6.98
C ASP A 263 -16.43 -16.02 -6.97
N LEU A 264 -15.66 -16.37 -5.92
CA LEU A 264 -15.10 -17.71 -5.74
C LEU A 264 -16.17 -18.80 -5.70
N ASN A 265 -17.33 -18.53 -5.11
CA ASN A 265 -18.41 -19.51 -5.05
C ASN A 265 -18.91 -19.87 -6.46
N ASP A 266 -19.03 -18.92 -7.37
CA ASP A 266 -19.42 -19.18 -8.75
C ASP A 266 -18.35 -19.97 -9.50
N LEU A 267 -17.07 -19.65 -9.27
CA LEU A 267 -15.96 -20.39 -9.86
C LEU A 267 -15.92 -21.85 -9.36
N TYR A 268 -16.05 -22.08 -8.05
CA TYR A 268 -16.16 -23.44 -7.49
C TYR A 268 -17.39 -24.21 -8.03
N ARG A 269 -18.54 -23.57 -8.14
CA ARG A 269 -19.73 -24.18 -8.73
C ARG A 269 -19.49 -24.64 -10.17
N ARG A 270 -18.81 -23.83 -10.97
CA ARG A 270 -18.43 -24.20 -12.36
C ARG A 270 -17.52 -25.44 -12.36
N VAL A 271 -16.51 -25.46 -11.52
CA VAL A 271 -15.60 -26.62 -11.41
C VAL A 271 -16.39 -27.88 -11.01
N ILE A 272 -17.22 -27.83 -9.97
CA ILE A 272 -18.00 -28.98 -9.50
C ILE A 272 -18.98 -29.47 -10.58
N ASN A 273 -19.68 -28.56 -11.28
CA ASN A 273 -20.60 -28.91 -12.35
C ASN A 273 -19.88 -29.64 -13.50
N ARG A 274 -18.71 -29.13 -13.95
CA ARG A 274 -17.88 -29.76 -14.98
C ARG A 274 -17.35 -31.11 -14.54
N ASN A 275 -16.86 -31.17 -13.31
CA ASN A 275 -16.36 -32.42 -12.73
C ASN A 275 -17.42 -33.51 -12.62
N ASN A 276 -18.62 -33.16 -12.14
CA ASN A 276 -19.74 -34.10 -12.04
C ASN A 276 -20.25 -34.57 -13.42
N ARG A 277 -20.27 -33.64 -14.37
CA ARG A 277 -20.62 -33.98 -15.76
C ARG A 277 -19.61 -34.93 -16.38
N LEU A 278 -18.31 -34.67 -16.16
CA LEU A 278 -17.25 -35.57 -16.63
C LEU A 278 -17.36 -36.97 -15.98
N LYS A 279 -17.55 -37.04 -14.67
CA LYS A 279 -17.77 -38.33 -13.96
C LYS A 279 -18.90 -39.11 -14.59
N ARG A 280 -20.05 -38.45 -14.85
CA ARG A 280 -21.21 -39.11 -15.47
C ARG A 280 -20.95 -39.55 -16.88
N LEU A 281 -20.21 -38.79 -17.70
CA LEU A 281 -19.85 -39.18 -19.05
C LEU A 281 -18.93 -40.39 -19.10
N LEU A 282 -17.97 -40.45 -18.15
CA LEU A 282 -17.08 -41.60 -17.99
C LEU A 282 -17.85 -42.87 -17.56
N GLU A 283 -18.81 -42.75 -16.63
CA GLU A 283 -19.67 -43.84 -16.19
C GLU A 283 -20.58 -44.36 -17.28
N LEU A 284 -21.01 -43.50 -18.21
CA LEU A 284 -21.87 -43.85 -19.33
C LEU A 284 -21.13 -44.37 -20.57
N GLY A 285 -19.80 -44.38 -20.55
CA GLY A 285 -19.00 -44.80 -21.72
C GLY A 285 -19.17 -43.90 -22.91
N ALA A 286 -19.29 -42.57 -22.71
CA ALA A 286 -19.53 -41.63 -23.81
C ALA A 286 -18.38 -41.61 -24.83
N PRO A 287 -18.63 -41.20 -26.11
CA PRO A 287 -17.61 -41.10 -27.14
C PRO A 287 -16.41 -40.25 -26.70
N GLU A 288 -15.21 -40.67 -27.08
CA GLU A 288 -13.96 -40.06 -26.65
C GLU A 288 -13.86 -38.55 -26.95
N ILE A 289 -14.38 -38.11 -28.09
CA ILE A 289 -14.40 -36.69 -28.50
C ILE A 289 -15.16 -35.83 -27.47
N ILE A 290 -16.27 -36.33 -26.93
CA ILE A 290 -17.08 -35.64 -25.92
C ILE A 290 -16.33 -35.60 -24.58
N VAL A 291 -15.72 -36.72 -24.20
CA VAL A 291 -14.92 -36.83 -22.98
C VAL A 291 -13.72 -35.89 -23.02
N ARG A 292 -12.97 -35.86 -24.12
CA ARG A 292 -11.83 -34.94 -24.34
C ARG A 292 -12.26 -33.49 -24.20
N ASN A 293 -13.38 -33.10 -24.83
CA ASN A 293 -13.89 -31.73 -24.72
C ASN A 293 -14.30 -31.36 -23.30
N GLU A 294 -14.91 -32.27 -22.53
CA GLU A 294 -15.30 -32.01 -21.16
C GLU A 294 -14.06 -31.97 -20.21
N LYS A 295 -13.06 -32.83 -20.45
CA LYS A 295 -11.75 -32.76 -19.76
C LYS A 295 -11.08 -31.40 -19.98
N ARG A 296 -11.07 -30.89 -21.23
CA ARG A 296 -10.57 -29.56 -21.58
C ARG A 296 -11.34 -28.46 -20.85
N MET A 297 -12.67 -28.52 -20.80
CA MET A 297 -13.51 -27.56 -20.09
C MET A 297 -13.29 -27.60 -18.56
N LEU A 298 -13.00 -28.77 -17.99
CA LEU A 298 -12.62 -28.93 -16.59
C LEU A 298 -11.28 -28.21 -16.31
N GLN A 299 -10.27 -28.45 -17.17
CA GLN A 299 -8.98 -27.75 -17.08
C GLN A 299 -9.19 -26.22 -17.11
N GLU A 300 -9.96 -25.71 -18.07
CA GLU A 300 -10.26 -24.28 -18.19
C GLU A 300 -11.01 -23.70 -16.98
N SER A 301 -11.92 -24.46 -16.39
CA SER A 301 -12.65 -24.02 -15.19
C SER A 301 -11.78 -23.95 -13.94
N VAL A 302 -10.82 -24.87 -13.81
CA VAL A 302 -9.83 -24.84 -12.71
C VAL A 302 -8.82 -23.71 -12.93
N ASP A 303 -8.37 -23.49 -14.17
CA ASP A 303 -7.51 -22.36 -14.52
C ASP A 303 -8.15 -21.02 -14.14
N ALA A 304 -9.43 -20.85 -14.44
CA ALA A 304 -10.18 -19.66 -14.07
C ALA A 304 -10.35 -19.49 -12.55
N LEU A 305 -10.52 -20.57 -11.80
CA LEU A 305 -10.56 -20.51 -10.33
C LEU A 305 -9.23 -20.06 -9.74
N LEU A 306 -8.12 -20.54 -10.27
CA LEU A 306 -6.78 -20.22 -9.78
C LEU A 306 -6.33 -18.82 -10.22
N ASP A 307 -6.41 -18.49 -11.50
CA ASP A 307 -6.01 -17.19 -12.07
C ASP A 307 -6.84 -16.84 -13.32
N ASN A 308 -7.97 -16.21 -13.11
CA ASN A 308 -8.90 -15.85 -14.19
C ASN A 308 -8.29 -14.80 -15.14
N GLY A 309 -8.32 -15.09 -16.44
CA GLY A 309 -7.78 -14.20 -17.47
C GLY A 309 -6.29 -14.40 -17.78
N ARG A 310 -5.62 -15.34 -17.12
CA ARG A 310 -4.22 -15.69 -17.46
C ARG A 310 -4.12 -16.44 -18.79
N ARG A 311 -5.15 -17.19 -19.17
CA ARG A 311 -5.31 -17.84 -20.47
C ARG A 311 -6.57 -17.36 -21.17
N GLY A 312 -6.40 -16.70 -22.32
CA GLY A 312 -7.49 -16.23 -23.15
C GLY A 312 -8.40 -15.19 -22.48
N ARG A 313 -9.68 -15.21 -22.84
CA ARG A 313 -10.66 -14.26 -22.28
C ARG A 313 -11.07 -14.66 -20.88
N ALA A 314 -11.06 -13.67 -19.98
CA ALA A 314 -11.51 -13.87 -18.60
C ALA A 314 -13.00 -14.27 -18.56
N ILE A 315 -13.36 -15.16 -17.64
CA ILE A 315 -14.76 -15.50 -17.37
C ILE A 315 -15.45 -14.31 -16.70
N LEU A 316 -16.55 -13.87 -17.28
CA LEU A 316 -17.30 -12.71 -16.83
C LEU A 316 -18.48 -13.14 -15.92
N GLY A 317 -18.81 -12.30 -14.98
CA GLY A 317 -20.02 -12.37 -14.17
C GLY A 317 -21.22 -11.72 -14.88
N THR A 318 -22.36 -11.66 -14.19
CA THR A 318 -23.62 -11.06 -14.70
C THR A 318 -23.48 -9.61 -15.15
N ASN A 319 -22.60 -8.85 -14.52
CA ASN A 319 -22.35 -7.43 -14.83
C ASN A 319 -21.21 -7.22 -15.85
N LYS A 320 -20.90 -8.22 -16.66
CA LYS A 320 -19.81 -8.19 -17.66
C LYS A 320 -18.42 -7.87 -17.07
N ARG A 321 -18.26 -7.92 -15.75
CA ARG A 321 -16.95 -7.79 -15.09
C ARG A 321 -16.25 -9.14 -14.96
N PRO A 322 -14.91 -9.21 -15.01
CA PRO A 322 -14.18 -10.44 -14.73
C PRO A 322 -14.45 -10.92 -13.31
N LEU A 323 -14.67 -12.22 -13.12
CA LEU A 323 -14.80 -12.83 -11.80
C LEU A 323 -13.44 -12.82 -11.09
N LYS A 324 -13.43 -12.48 -9.80
CA LYS A 324 -12.22 -12.42 -8.97
C LYS A 324 -11.77 -13.82 -8.60
N SER A 325 -10.60 -14.24 -9.07
CA SER A 325 -9.99 -15.55 -8.80
C SER A 325 -9.20 -15.60 -7.49
N LEU A 326 -8.68 -16.79 -7.11
CA LEU A 326 -7.80 -16.95 -5.96
C LEU A 326 -6.53 -16.10 -6.06
N ALA A 327 -5.92 -16.03 -7.25
CA ALA A 327 -4.76 -15.18 -7.48
C ALA A 327 -5.07 -13.69 -7.23
N ASP A 328 -6.25 -13.22 -7.66
CA ASP A 328 -6.68 -11.84 -7.48
C ASP A 328 -6.98 -11.49 -6.01
N MET A 329 -7.26 -12.49 -5.19
CA MET A 329 -7.39 -12.29 -3.74
C MET A 329 -6.07 -12.03 -3.03
N ILE A 330 -4.96 -12.40 -3.63
CA ILE A 330 -3.61 -12.27 -3.06
C ILE A 330 -2.89 -11.08 -3.67
N LYS A 331 -2.91 -10.97 -5.01
CA LYS A 331 -2.17 -9.96 -5.79
C LYS A 331 -2.96 -8.67 -5.99
N GLY A 332 -2.25 -7.61 -6.34
CA GLY A 332 -2.82 -6.31 -6.72
C GLY A 332 -3.23 -5.42 -5.55
N LYS A 333 -3.82 -4.26 -5.86
CA LYS A 333 -4.20 -3.22 -4.88
C LYS A 333 -5.28 -3.70 -3.90
N GLN A 334 -6.19 -4.56 -4.36
CA GLN A 334 -7.28 -5.12 -3.56
C GLN A 334 -6.98 -6.54 -3.06
N GLY A 335 -5.73 -6.99 -3.22
CA GLY A 335 -5.28 -8.28 -2.72
C GLY A 335 -4.97 -8.27 -1.23
N ARG A 336 -4.80 -9.47 -0.66
CA ARG A 336 -4.57 -9.67 0.78
C ARG A 336 -3.33 -8.93 1.28
N PHE A 337 -2.23 -8.95 0.53
CA PHE A 337 -1.00 -8.29 0.93
C PHE A 337 -1.18 -6.78 1.08
N ARG A 338 -1.65 -6.10 0.04
CA ARG A 338 -1.74 -4.63 0.04
C ARG A 338 -2.91 -4.07 0.84
N GLN A 339 -4.03 -4.79 0.94
CA GLN A 339 -5.24 -4.29 1.58
C GLN A 339 -5.38 -4.69 3.05
N ASN A 340 -4.83 -5.86 3.47
CA ASN A 340 -5.08 -6.41 4.80
C ASN A 340 -3.83 -6.71 5.63
N LEU A 341 -2.64 -6.86 5.01
CA LEU A 341 -1.39 -7.21 5.70
C LEU A 341 -0.44 -6.04 5.81
N LEU A 342 -0.14 -5.32 4.71
CA LEU A 342 0.72 -4.14 4.74
C LEU A 342 0.05 -2.94 5.42
N GLY A 343 -1.27 -2.91 5.44
CA GLY A 343 -2.05 -1.89 6.12
C GLY A 343 -3.48 -2.37 6.34
N LYS A 344 -4.10 -1.91 7.42
CA LYS A 344 -5.48 -2.23 7.79
C LYS A 344 -6.27 -0.96 8.05
N ARG A 345 -7.59 -1.02 7.92
CA ARG A 345 -8.47 0.02 8.46
C ARG A 345 -8.44 -0.09 9.98
N VAL A 346 -8.31 1.06 10.64
CA VAL A 346 -8.20 1.13 12.09
C VAL A 346 -9.34 1.94 12.68
N ASP A 347 -9.78 1.54 13.88
CA ASP A 347 -10.75 2.28 14.68
C ASP A 347 -10.07 3.50 15.33
N TYR A 348 -10.82 4.33 16.01
CA TYR A 348 -10.37 5.56 16.67
C TYR A 348 -9.66 6.51 15.70
N SER A 349 -10.20 6.63 14.51
CA SER A 349 -9.74 7.55 13.48
C SER A 349 -10.90 8.35 12.92
N GLY A 350 -10.60 9.58 12.56
CA GLY A 350 -11.55 10.51 11.96
C GLY A 350 -10.90 11.28 10.83
N ARG A 351 -11.70 12.00 10.07
CA ARG A 351 -11.22 12.83 8.95
C ARG A 351 -11.99 14.13 8.91
N SER A 352 -11.28 15.23 8.71
CA SER A 352 -11.89 16.56 8.51
C SER A 352 -11.03 17.45 7.63
N VAL A 353 -11.60 18.55 7.17
CA VAL A 353 -10.90 19.61 6.45
C VAL A 353 -9.89 20.28 7.38
N VAL A 354 -8.76 20.72 6.84
CA VAL A 354 -7.74 21.48 7.57
C VAL A 354 -7.82 22.97 7.28
N VAL A 355 -7.55 23.76 8.30
CA VAL A 355 -7.44 25.21 8.22
C VAL A 355 -6.17 25.66 8.93
N SER A 356 -5.71 26.87 8.64
CA SER A 356 -4.55 27.45 9.30
C SER A 356 -4.84 27.71 10.78
N GLY A 357 -3.89 27.35 11.63
CA GLY A 357 -3.88 27.64 13.07
C GLY A 357 -2.67 28.47 13.44
N PRO A 358 -2.65 29.80 13.13
CA PRO A 358 -1.47 30.64 13.35
C PRO A 358 -1.12 30.86 14.83
N THR A 359 -2.06 30.65 15.73
CA THR A 359 -1.88 30.81 17.19
C THR A 359 -1.37 29.55 17.88
N LEU A 360 -1.31 28.42 17.16
CA LEU A 360 -0.80 27.16 17.68
C LEU A 360 0.73 27.20 17.80
N LYS A 361 1.26 26.43 18.75
CA LYS A 361 2.69 26.11 18.80
C LYS A 361 3.00 24.95 17.87
N LEU A 362 4.27 24.80 17.48
CA LEU A 362 4.70 23.79 16.51
C LEU A 362 4.28 22.35 16.89
N HIS A 363 4.23 22.01 18.17
CA HIS A 363 3.82 20.69 18.66
C HIS A 363 2.30 20.51 18.82
N GLN A 364 1.51 21.56 18.57
CA GLN A 364 0.05 21.55 18.80
C GLN A 364 -0.73 21.43 17.51
N CYS A 365 -1.92 20.83 17.60
CA CYS A 365 -2.96 20.88 16.56
C CYS A 365 -4.31 21.21 17.19
N GLY A 366 -5.13 21.95 16.46
CA GLY A 366 -6.50 22.23 16.88
C GLY A 366 -7.43 21.09 16.46
N LEU A 367 -8.06 20.43 17.43
CA LEU A 367 -9.00 19.34 17.19
C LEU A 367 -10.42 19.78 17.52
N PRO A 368 -11.42 19.64 16.61
CA PRO A 368 -12.80 19.94 16.89
C PRO A 368 -13.33 19.17 18.11
N LYS A 369 -13.97 19.86 19.05
CA LYS A 369 -14.48 19.26 20.29
C LYS A 369 -15.36 18.04 20.06
N LYS A 370 -16.29 18.09 19.12
CA LYS A 370 -17.18 16.96 18.80
C LYS A 370 -16.44 15.75 18.21
N MET A 371 -15.42 16.01 17.42
CA MET A 371 -14.55 14.96 16.88
C MET A 371 -13.71 14.31 18.00
N ALA A 372 -13.15 15.13 18.88
CA ALA A 372 -12.41 14.65 20.03
C ALA A 372 -13.28 13.79 20.96
N LEU A 373 -14.51 14.22 21.24
CA LEU A 373 -15.47 13.47 22.06
C LEU A 373 -15.70 12.06 21.50
N GLU A 374 -15.88 11.94 20.20
CA GLU A 374 -16.11 10.63 19.56
C GLU A 374 -14.84 9.74 19.56
N LEU A 375 -13.68 10.31 19.28
CA LEU A 375 -12.42 9.59 19.22
C LEU A 375 -11.95 9.09 20.58
N PHE A 376 -12.15 9.87 21.64
CA PHE A 376 -11.68 9.55 23.01
C PHE A 376 -12.75 8.91 23.90
N LYS A 377 -13.90 8.50 23.36
CA LYS A 377 -14.99 7.87 24.13
C LYS A 377 -14.55 6.85 25.18
N PRO A 378 -13.73 5.83 24.87
CA PRO A 378 -13.34 4.83 25.87
C PRO A 378 -12.56 5.41 27.05
N PHE A 379 -11.71 6.38 26.77
CA PHE A 379 -10.92 7.05 27.78
C PHE A 379 -11.78 7.94 28.69
N ILE A 380 -12.80 8.58 28.12
CA ILE A 380 -13.79 9.37 28.87
C ILE A 380 -14.60 8.46 29.77
N PHE A 381 -15.07 7.31 29.29
CA PHE A 381 -15.81 6.34 30.11
C PHE A 381 -15.00 5.88 31.30
N ASN A 382 -13.72 5.56 31.10
CA ASN A 382 -12.83 5.16 32.18
C ASN A 382 -12.61 6.30 33.21
N LYS A 383 -12.45 7.55 32.74
CA LYS A 383 -12.32 8.71 33.64
C LYS A 383 -13.57 9.01 34.43
N LEU A 384 -14.76 8.91 33.82
CA LEU A 384 -16.05 9.08 34.51
C LEU A 384 -16.26 8.01 35.60
N GLU A 385 -15.84 6.77 35.32
CA GLU A 385 -15.88 5.68 36.30
C GLU A 385 -14.87 5.91 37.45
N GLN A 386 -13.62 6.30 37.13
CA GLN A 386 -12.61 6.63 38.15
C GLN A 386 -13.00 7.79 39.06
N LYS A 387 -13.70 8.80 38.52
CA LYS A 387 -14.24 9.93 39.33
C LYS A 387 -15.51 9.58 40.11
N GLY A 388 -16.06 8.35 39.93
CA GLY A 388 -17.26 7.91 40.60
C GLY A 388 -18.55 8.58 40.14
N ILE A 389 -18.52 9.32 39.01
CA ILE A 389 -19.70 10.00 38.44
C ILE A 389 -20.67 8.99 37.87
N THR A 390 -20.15 7.85 37.34
CA THR A 390 -20.97 6.76 36.79
C THR A 390 -20.47 5.42 37.31
N ILE A 391 -21.44 4.51 37.59
CA ILE A 391 -21.15 3.14 38.04
C ILE A 391 -21.26 2.15 36.88
N THR A 392 -21.97 2.50 35.81
CA THR A 392 -22.23 1.61 34.67
C THR A 392 -21.85 2.27 33.36
N ILE A 393 -21.32 1.46 32.43
CA ILE A 393 -20.98 1.91 31.07
C ILE A 393 -22.20 2.47 30.32
N LYS A 394 -23.42 1.96 30.63
CA LYS A 394 -24.66 2.46 30.03
C LYS A 394 -24.97 3.91 30.47
N ALA A 395 -24.79 4.21 31.74
CA ALA A 395 -24.97 5.58 32.27
C ALA A 395 -23.89 6.53 31.71
N ALA A 396 -22.63 6.06 31.65
CA ALA A 396 -21.56 6.85 31.03
C ALA A 396 -21.83 7.17 29.56
N LYS A 397 -22.34 6.21 28.79
CA LYS A 397 -22.75 6.43 27.41
C LYS A 397 -23.85 7.46 27.27
N GLN A 398 -24.85 7.43 28.14
CA GLN A 398 -25.94 8.40 28.13
C GLN A 398 -25.44 9.82 28.44
N LEU A 399 -24.57 10.01 29.45
CA LEU A 399 -23.97 11.31 29.77
C LEU A 399 -23.15 11.88 28.62
N VAL A 400 -22.41 11.02 27.90
CA VAL A 400 -21.63 11.44 26.74
C VAL A 400 -22.53 11.83 25.57
N GLU A 401 -23.69 11.16 25.37
CA GLU A 401 -24.68 11.54 24.36
C GLU A 401 -25.40 12.85 24.72
N GLU A 402 -25.57 13.16 26.00
CA GLU A 402 -26.15 14.41 26.50
C GLU A 402 -25.16 15.58 26.54
N GLU A 403 -23.86 15.34 26.25
CA GLU A 403 -22.78 16.33 26.21
C GLU A 403 -22.72 17.19 27.50
N THR A 404 -22.78 16.55 28.69
CA THR A 404 -22.78 17.25 29.98
C THR A 404 -21.46 17.97 30.28
N PRO A 405 -21.45 19.05 31.12
CA PRO A 405 -20.21 19.76 31.46
C PRO A 405 -19.10 18.86 32.03
N GLU A 406 -19.48 17.86 32.86
CA GLU A 406 -18.53 16.91 33.45
C GLU A 406 -17.81 16.06 32.40
N VAL A 407 -18.47 15.80 31.27
CA VAL A 407 -17.88 15.08 30.14
C VAL A 407 -16.80 15.92 29.46
N TRP A 408 -17.06 17.24 29.31
CA TRP A 408 -16.07 18.16 28.73
C TRP A 408 -14.85 18.31 29.62
N ASP A 409 -15.03 18.40 30.95
CA ASP A 409 -13.92 18.44 31.91
C ASP A 409 -13.08 17.15 31.88
N CYS A 410 -13.76 15.99 31.77
CA CYS A 410 -13.07 14.70 31.60
C CYS A 410 -12.33 14.61 30.27
N LEU A 411 -12.90 15.15 29.20
CA LEU A 411 -12.25 15.17 27.88
C LEU A 411 -10.99 16.04 27.92
N ASP A 412 -11.05 17.23 28.54
CA ASP A 412 -9.88 18.10 28.66
C ASP A 412 -8.74 17.43 29.44
N GLU A 413 -9.06 16.72 30.52
CA GLU A 413 -8.05 15.94 31.23
C GLU A 413 -7.45 14.79 30.43
N VAL A 414 -8.29 14.08 29.66
CA VAL A 414 -7.84 12.94 28.85
C VAL A 414 -6.93 13.38 27.71
N ILE A 415 -7.22 14.53 27.09
CA ILE A 415 -6.47 15.05 25.96
C ILE A 415 -5.09 15.55 26.39
N ARG A 416 -4.95 16.07 27.62
CA ARG A 416 -3.66 16.49 28.13
C ARG A 416 -2.67 15.34 28.06
N GLU A 417 -1.54 15.60 27.43
CA GLU A 417 -0.45 14.63 27.26
C GLU A 417 -0.76 13.40 26.41
N HIS A 418 -1.95 13.31 25.76
CA HIS A 418 -2.29 12.24 24.83
C HIS A 418 -2.07 12.68 23.38
N PRO A 419 -0.95 12.32 22.75
CA PRO A 419 -0.67 12.75 21.39
C PRO A 419 -1.64 12.10 20.39
N VAL A 420 -1.97 12.84 19.32
CA VAL A 420 -2.72 12.33 18.16
C VAL A 420 -1.83 12.34 16.93
N LEU A 421 -2.06 11.41 16.02
CA LEU A 421 -1.36 11.34 14.75
C LEU A 421 -2.20 12.00 13.66
N LEU A 422 -1.62 12.96 12.94
CA LEU A 422 -2.22 13.55 11.75
C LEU A 422 -1.56 12.96 10.51
N ASN A 423 -2.38 12.65 9.51
CA ASN A 423 -1.94 12.13 8.22
C ASN A 423 -2.66 12.83 7.07
N ARG A 424 -1.91 13.21 6.03
CA ARG A 424 -2.46 13.66 4.74
C ARG A 424 -2.14 12.63 3.66
N ALA A 425 -3.17 12.22 2.90
CA ALA A 425 -2.99 11.41 1.71
C ALA A 425 -2.72 12.32 0.47
N PRO A 426 -1.77 11.96 -0.43
CA PRO A 426 -0.93 10.77 -0.40
C PRO A 426 0.27 10.90 0.57
N THR A 427 0.57 9.85 1.31
CA THR A 427 1.75 9.82 2.20
C THR A 427 2.99 9.45 1.38
N LEU A 428 3.73 10.45 0.91
CA LEU A 428 4.89 10.27 0.03
C LEU A 428 6.17 9.90 0.79
N HIS A 429 6.29 10.37 2.04
CA HIS A 429 7.46 10.16 2.90
C HIS A 429 7.00 10.06 4.37
N ARG A 430 7.91 9.64 5.27
CA ARG A 430 7.59 9.39 6.67
C ARG A 430 7.01 10.60 7.41
N LEU A 431 7.35 11.83 7.01
CA LEU A 431 6.86 13.07 7.63
C LEU A 431 5.42 13.43 7.20
N GLY A 432 4.81 12.67 6.29
CA GLY A 432 3.37 12.74 6.01
C GLY A 432 2.49 12.19 7.13
N ILE A 433 3.10 11.63 8.19
CA ILE A 433 2.45 11.26 9.44
C ILE A 433 3.27 11.85 10.58
N GLN A 434 2.67 12.74 11.37
CA GLN A 434 3.33 13.35 12.53
C GLN A 434 2.39 13.36 13.73
N ALA A 435 2.98 13.36 14.93
CA ALA A 435 2.27 13.45 16.18
C ALA A 435 2.16 14.93 16.65
N PHE A 436 1.02 15.24 17.23
CA PHE A 436 0.74 16.56 17.80
C PHE A 436 0.00 16.40 19.13
N GLU A 437 0.14 17.38 20.00
CA GLU A 437 -0.71 17.52 21.19
C GLU A 437 -2.00 18.25 20.77
N PRO A 438 -3.18 17.61 20.96
CA PRO A 438 -4.43 18.22 20.57
C PRO A 438 -4.85 19.33 21.52
N VAL A 439 -5.33 20.43 20.96
CA VAL A 439 -6.01 21.54 21.66
C VAL A 439 -7.45 21.57 21.18
N LEU A 440 -8.40 21.60 22.09
CA LEU A 440 -9.82 21.65 21.75
C LEU A 440 -10.18 23.01 21.15
N ILE A 441 -10.83 22.97 20.01
CA ILE A 441 -11.30 24.15 19.30
C ILE A 441 -12.79 24.05 18.96
N GLU A 442 -13.42 25.19 18.85
CA GLU A 442 -14.78 25.29 18.30
C GLU A 442 -14.74 25.15 16.79
N GLY A 443 -15.82 24.65 16.21
CA GLY A 443 -15.92 24.46 14.77
C GLY A 443 -15.82 22.99 14.33
N LYS A 444 -15.60 22.76 13.03
CA LYS A 444 -15.61 21.43 12.42
C LYS A 444 -14.32 21.08 11.70
N ALA A 445 -13.42 22.06 11.50
CA ALA A 445 -12.16 21.90 10.80
C ALA A 445 -11.00 21.72 11.78
N ILE A 446 -10.00 20.93 11.37
CA ILE A 446 -8.77 20.74 12.12
C ILE A 446 -7.87 21.95 11.89
N GLN A 447 -7.31 22.54 12.95
CA GLN A 447 -6.31 23.59 12.80
C GLN A 447 -4.91 22.97 12.75
N LEU A 448 -4.15 23.36 11.73
CA LEU A 448 -2.79 22.89 11.49
C LEU A 448 -1.81 24.05 11.58
N HIS A 449 -0.67 23.81 12.22
CA HIS A 449 0.39 24.80 12.31
C HIS A 449 0.98 25.11 10.91
N PRO A 450 1.12 26.39 10.52
CA PRO A 450 1.56 26.74 9.17
C PRO A 450 2.91 26.18 8.75
N LEU A 451 3.87 26.10 9.68
CA LEU A 451 5.22 25.61 9.37
C LEU A 451 5.31 24.12 9.04
N VAL A 452 4.33 23.31 9.41
CA VAL A 452 4.32 21.87 9.08
C VAL A 452 3.64 21.57 7.73
N CYS A 453 3.01 22.56 7.09
CA CYS A 453 2.34 22.38 5.81
C CYS A 453 3.26 21.83 4.71
N VAL A 454 4.53 22.24 4.70
CA VAL A 454 5.51 21.75 3.73
C VAL A 454 5.77 20.26 3.93
N ALA A 455 5.88 19.78 5.17
CA ALA A 455 6.10 18.38 5.48
C ALA A 455 4.93 17.49 5.03
N PHE A 456 3.69 17.98 5.18
CA PHE A 456 2.49 17.29 4.70
C PHE A 456 2.18 17.55 3.23
N ASN A 457 2.86 18.49 2.58
CA ASN A 457 2.49 19.03 1.28
C ASN A 457 1.00 19.46 1.27
N ALA A 458 0.56 20.12 2.34
CA ALA A 458 -0.82 20.54 2.57
C ALA A 458 -0.99 22.02 2.29
N ASP A 459 -2.14 22.36 1.71
CA ASP A 459 -2.64 23.72 1.59
C ASP A 459 -4.05 23.81 2.18
N PHE A 460 -4.58 25.01 2.27
CA PHE A 460 -5.86 25.25 2.92
C PHE A 460 -6.99 25.52 1.92
N ASP A 461 -6.93 24.97 0.74
CA ASP A 461 -7.90 25.10 -0.35
C ASP A 461 -9.08 24.10 -0.26
N GLY A 462 -9.12 23.30 0.80
CA GLY A 462 -10.12 22.25 1.02
C GLY A 462 -9.49 20.87 1.29
N ASP A 463 -8.19 20.82 1.51
CA ASP A 463 -7.48 19.61 1.89
C ASP A 463 -8.08 19.00 3.17
N GLN A 464 -8.06 17.67 3.22
CA GLN A 464 -8.52 16.91 4.37
C GLN A 464 -7.36 16.10 4.95
N MET A 465 -7.34 15.99 6.27
CA MET A 465 -6.40 15.14 6.99
C MET A 465 -7.12 14.14 7.88
N ALA A 466 -6.51 12.97 8.03
CA ALA A 466 -6.95 11.93 8.95
C ALA A 466 -6.30 12.14 10.33
N VAL A 467 -7.06 11.89 11.38
CA VAL A 467 -6.62 11.89 12.77
C VAL A 467 -6.68 10.47 13.29
N HIS A 468 -5.65 10.02 13.98
CA HIS A 468 -5.58 8.71 14.62
C HIS A 468 -5.16 8.86 16.08
N VAL A 469 -5.81 8.10 16.96
CA VAL A 469 -5.51 8.10 18.39
C VAL A 469 -4.71 6.86 18.75
N PRO A 470 -3.46 6.98 19.24
CA PRO A 470 -2.71 5.87 19.80
C PRO A 470 -3.39 5.34 21.05
N LEU A 471 -3.64 4.03 21.15
CA LEU A 471 -4.42 3.45 22.25
C LEU A 471 -3.54 2.96 23.39
N SER A 472 -2.40 2.30 23.12
CA SER A 472 -1.53 1.76 24.15
C SER A 472 -0.51 2.80 24.63
N LEU A 473 0.00 2.62 25.85
CA LEU A 473 1.05 3.48 26.40
C LEU A 473 2.33 3.43 25.57
N GLU A 474 2.69 2.27 25.06
CA GLU A 474 3.85 2.09 24.18
C GLU A 474 3.69 2.91 22.90
N ALA A 475 2.51 2.86 22.26
CA ALA A 475 2.23 3.63 21.07
C ALA A 475 2.25 5.15 21.33
N GLN A 476 1.76 5.60 22.48
CA GLN A 476 1.81 7.01 22.90
C GLN A 476 3.26 7.47 23.14
N LEU A 477 4.08 6.63 23.78
CA LEU A 477 5.50 6.92 23.97
C LEU A 477 6.27 6.99 22.65
N GLU A 478 6.02 6.07 21.72
CA GLU A 478 6.61 6.12 20.38
C GLU A 478 6.16 7.37 19.62
N ALA A 479 4.89 7.73 19.68
CA ALA A 479 4.37 8.94 19.06
C ALA A 479 5.08 10.19 19.62
N ARG A 480 5.25 10.28 20.94
CA ARG A 480 5.89 11.42 21.62
C ARG A 480 7.39 11.47 21.37
N ALA A 481 8.09 10.34 21.42
CA ALA A 481 9.55 10.30 21.30
C ALA A 481 10.06 10.42 19.85
N LEU A 482 9.35 9.78 18.90
CA LEU A 482 9.83 9.64 17.52
C LEU A 482 9.03 10.46 16.51
N MET A 483 7.71 10.58 16.69
CA MET A 483 6.82 11.11 15.67
C MET A 483 6.39 12.56 15.91
N MET A 484 6.72 13.15 17.04
CA MET A 484 6.34 14.53 17.36
C MET A 484 6.89 15.48 16.30
N SER A 485 6.10 16.47 15.88
CA SER A 485 6.50 17.47 14.89
C SER A 485 7.78 18.21 15.27
N THR A 486 7.96 18.50 16.55
CA THR A 486 9.15 19.14 17.09
C THR A 486 10.42 18.32 16.94
N ASN A 487 10.33 16.99 16.90
CA ASN A 487 11.49 16.09 16.74
C ASN A 487 11.87 15.89 15.25
N ASN A 488 11.02 16.31 14.33
CA ASN A 488 11.17 16.09 12.88
C ASN A 488 11.41 17.42 12.14
N ILE A 489 12.48 18.13 12.49
CA ILE A 489 12.84 19.42 11.89
C ILE A 489 13.55 19.25 10.55
N LEU A 490 14.40 18.22 10.43
CA LEU A 490 15.21 17.98 9.24
C LEU A 490 14.56 16.99 8.26
N SER A 491 14.69 17.26 6.98
CA SER A 491 14.31 16.32 5.93
C SER A 491 15.25 15.12 5.89
N PRO A 492 14.74 13.87 5.91
CA PRO A 492 15.58 12.68 5.80
C PRO A 492 16.22 12.51 4.42
N ALA A 493 15.72 13.21 3.38
CA ALA A 493 16.26 13.12 2.03
C ALA A 493 17.46 14.04 1.79
N SER A 494 17.39 15.32 2.24
CA SER A 494 18.42 16.34 1.98
C SER A 494 19.19 16.77 3.23
N GLY A 495 18.67 16.50 4.44
CA GLY A 495 19.23 17.01 5.68
C GLY A 495 18.95 18.51 5.92
N GLU A 496 18.23 19.17 5.03
CA GLU A 496 17.81 20.55 5.21
C GLU A 496 16.58 20.68 6.10
N PRO A 497 16.36 21.84 6.76
CA PRO A 497 15.15 22.04 7.55
C PRO A 497 13.88 21.92 6.70
N ILE A 498 12.94 21.07 7.15
CA ILE A 498 11.63 20.92 6.50
C ILE A 498 10.63 21.95 7.02
N ILE A 499 10.89 22.51 8.20
CA ILE A 499 10.14 23.61 8.78
C ILE A 499 10.60 24.89 8.08
N GLN A 500 9.79 25.30 7.09
CA GLN A 500 10.13 26.41 6.22
C GLN A 500 9.11 27.52 6.36
N PRO A 501 9.54 28.77 6.66
CA PRO A 501 8.70 29.94 6.47
C PRO A 501 8.27 30.07 5.01
N ASN A 502 7.00 30.30 4.79
CA ASN A 502 6.42 30.49 3.45
C ASN A 502 5.50 31.69 3.42
N GLN A 503 5.15 32.13 2.21
CA GLN A 503 4.10 33.14 1.95
C GLN A 503 4.27 34.39 2.83
N ASP A 504 3.27 34.69 3.67
CA ASP A 504 3.20 35.89 4.49
C ASP A 504 4.34 36.04 5.49
N VAL A 505 4.87 34.91 6.02
CA VAL A 505 6.02 34.96 6.94
C VAL A 505 7.27 35.49 6.23
N VAL A 506 7.52 35.01 5.01
CA VAL A 506 8.66 35.48 4.20
C VAL A 506 8.49 36.94 3.80
N LEU A 507 7.27 37.33 3.41
CA LEU A 507 6.94 38.72 3.05
C LEU A 507 7.19 39.65 4.25
N GLY A 508 6.68 39.29 5.44
CA GLY A 508 6.84 40.09 6.64
C GLY A 508 8.30 40.26 7.07
N ILE A 509 9.09 39.17 7.03
CA ILE A 509 10.51 39.24 7.38
C ILE A 509 11.33 39.99 6.30
N TYR A 510 10.98 39.84 5.02
CA TYR A 510 11.59 40.63 3.97
C TYR A 510 11.31 42.11 4.15
N TYR A 511 10.05 42.50 4.41
CA TYR A 511 9.66 43.87 4.71
C TYR A 511 10.40 44.41 5.94
N LEU A 512 10.48 43.65 7.01
CA LEU A 512 11.18 43.99 8.23
C LEU A 512 12.67 44.29 8.00
N THR A 513 13.34 43.49 7.17
CA THR A 513 14.79 43.56 6.96
C THR A 513 15.21 44.44 5.77
N LYS A 514 14.25 44.98 4.99
CA LYS A 514 14.51 45.94 3.91
C LYS A 514 15.12 47.21 4.47
N GLU A 515 16.04 47.83 3.74
CA GLU A 515 16.55 49.15 4.05
C GLU A 515 15.98 50.19 3.07
N ASP A 516 15.76 51.39 3.57
CA ASP A 516 15.30 52.52 2.79
C ASP A 516 16.11 53.77 3.17
N PHE A 517 16.23 54.71 2.22
CA PHE A 517 17.11 55.89 2.35
C PHE A 517 16.29 57.15 2.61
N ASN A 518 16.96 58.17 3.17
CA ASN A 518 16.36 59.49 3.46
C ASN A 518 15.18 59.43 4.47
N LEU A 519 15.28 58.53 5.46
CA LEU A 519 14.25 58.41 6.49
C LEU A 519 14.64 59.20 7.76
N PRO A 520 13.64 59.61 8.59
CA PRO A 520 13.89 60.28 9.84
C PRO A 520 14.78 59.47 10.79
N GLY A 521 15.82 60.08 11.34
CA GLY A 521 16.77 59.44 12.28
C GLY A 521 17.89 58.65 11.64
N GLU A 522 18.10 58.76 10.31
CA GLU A 522 19.23 58.11 9.60
C GLU A 522 20.61 58.53 10.21
N GLY A 523 21.48 57.53 10.39
CA GLY A 523 22.84 57.72 10.93
C GLY A 523 22.93 57.88 12.43
N ARG A 524 21.84 57.86 13.18
CA ARG A 524 21.86 57.90 14.66
C ARG A 524 22.56 56.67 15.23
N SER A 525 23.30 56.90 16.34
CA SER A 525 23.97 55.81 17.07
C SER A 525 23.25 55.47 18.37
N PHE A 526 23.08 54.21 18.61
CA PHE A 526 22.39 53.66 19.79
C PHE A 526 23.32 52.74 20.61
N VAL A 527 23.13 52.71 21.93
CA VAL A 527 23.97 51.94 22.84
C VAL A 527 23.64 50.45 22.85
N ASP A 528 22.38 50.13 22.68
CA ASP A 528 21.91 48.75 22.61
C ASP A 528 20.62 48.61 21.78
N VAL A 529 20.18 47.34 21.56
CA VAL A 529 18.96 47.02 20.79
C VAL A 529 17.69 47.48 21.54
N HIS A 530 17.70 47.54 22.86
CA HIS A 530 16.55 47.98 23.64
C HIS A 530 16.31 49.49 23.48
N GLU A 531 17.35 50.29 23.37
CA GLU A 531 17.24 51.71 23.07
C GLU A 531 16.66 51.96 21.70
N VAL A 532 17.05 51.18 20.70
CA VAL A 532 16.44 51.21 19.33
C VAL A 532 14.94 50.94 19.38
N LYS A 533 14.53 49.92 20.13
CA LYS A 533 13.12 49.55 20.29
C LYS A 533 12.32 50.68 20.94
N ARG A 534 12.83 51.35 21.96
CA ARG A 534 12.18 52.51 22.59
C ARG A 534 12.03 53.66 21.57
N ALA A 535 13.12 54.02 20.86
CA ALA A 535 13.07 55.08 19.87
C ALA A 535 12.09 54.78 18.75
N PHE A 536 11.96 53.50 18.35
CA PHE A 536 10.98 53.05 17.38
C PHE A 536 9.55 53.19 17.91
N LEU A 537 9.27 52.75 19.12
CA LEU A 537 7.95 52.86 19.74
C LEU A 537 7.53 54.34 19.94
N GLU A 538 8.49 55.21 20.23
CA GLU A 538 8.26 56.65 20.33
C GLU A 538 8.18 57.35 18.95
N LYS A 539 8.23 56.59 17.82
CA LYS A 539 8.18 57.09 16.42
C LYS A 539 9.27 58.12 16.07
N GLN A 540 10.42 58.08 16.78
CA GLN A 540 11.57 58.92 16.48
C GLN A 540 12.36 58.40 15.25
N ILE A 541 12.27 57.13 14.95
CA ILE A 541 12.91 56.41 13.86
C ILE A 541 11.89 55.50 13.15
N ASN A 542 12.09 55.26 11.87
CA ASN A 542 11.27 54.34 11.10
C ASN A 542 11.88 52.94 11.03
N LEU A 543 11.08 51.95 10.70
CA LEU A 543 11.47 50.52 10.64
C LEU A 543 12.67 50.27 9.73
N HIS A 544 12.73 50.96 8.56
CA HIS A 544 13.74 50.78 7.51
C HIS A 544 14.92 51.73 7.64
N THR A 545 14.91 52.58 8.67
CA THR A 545 15.96 53.59 8.85
C THR A 545 17.32 52.95 9.14
N LYS A 546 18.36 53.38 8.46
CA LYS A 546 19.74 52.99 8.66
C LYS A 546 20.31 53.64 9.89
N ILE A 547 20.75 52.83 10.85
CA ILE A 547 21.27 53.27 12.17
C ILE A 547 22.58 52.57 12.52
N LYS A 548 23.27 53.09 13.54
CA LYS A 548 24.45 52.45 14.12
C LYS A 548 24.11 51.93 15.52
N VAL A 549 24.29 50.65 15.72
CA VAL A 549 23.96 50.01 17.05
C VAL A 549 25.16 49.24 17.53
N ARG A 550 25.37 49.34 18.87
CA ARG A 550 26.35 48.50 19.55
C ARG A 550 25.68 47.25 20.03
N VAL A 551 26.06 46.11 19.43
CA VAL A 551 25.51 44.79 19.77
C VAL A 551 26.52 44.08 20.67
N LYS A 552 26.03 43.47 21.77
CA LYS A 552 26.83 42.62 22.63
C LYS A 552 26.82 41.19 22.11
N GLU A 553 27.98 40.71 21.66
CA GLU A 553 28.19 39.32 21.24
C GLU A 553 29.15 38.64 22.24
N GLY A 554 28.60 37.83 23.16
CA GLY A 554 29.39 37.29 24.26
C GLY A 554 29.92 38.40 25.16
N ASP A 555 31.24 38.53 25.26
CA ASP A 555 31.93 39.59 26.06
C ASP A 555 32.34 40.81 25.23
N GLU A 556 32.26 40.74 23.91
CA GLU A 556 32.65 41.84 23.00
C GLU A 556 31.44 42.71 22.63
N LYS A 557 31.69 44.01 22.45
CA LYS A 557 30.68 44.99 22.00
C LYS A 557 31.13 45.57 20.68
N ASN A 558 30.49 45.11 19.62
CA ASN A 558 30.80 45.55 18.27
C ASN A 558 29.77 46.59 17.78
N LEU A 559 30.23 47.58 17.02
CA LEU A 559 29.39 48.59 16.39
C LEU A 559 29.03 48.13 14.96
N TYR A 560 27.75 47.96 14.72
CA TYR A 560 27.26 47.58 13.39
C TYR A 560 26.40 48.67 12.77
N GLU A 561 26.54 48.86 11.44
CA GLU A 561 25.59 49.62 10.64
C GLU A 561 24.46 48.66 10.21
N THR A 562 23.22 49.02 10.58
CA THR A 562 22.07 48.14 10.40
C THR A 562 20.78 48.94 10.28
N THR A 563 19.64 48.24 10.15
CA THR A 563 18.32 48.88 10.21
C THR A 563 17.61 48.54 11.50
N VAL A 564 16.60 49.35 11.87
CA VAL A 564 15.75 49.14 13.04
C VAL A 564 15.09 47.76 12.99
N GLY A 565 14.56 47.32 11.84
CA GLY A 565 13.91 46.03 11.69
C GLY A 565 14.85 44.86 11.92
N ARG A 566 16.12 44.93 11.47
CA ARG A 566 17.12 43.88 11.72
C ARG A 566 17.46 43.77 13.21
N CYS A 567 17.46 44.89 13.94
CA CYS A 567 17.62 44.87 15.40
C CYS A 567 16.44 44.19 16.12
N LEU A 568 15.20 44.45 15.66
CA LEU A 568 14.01 43.77 16.20
C LEU A 568 13.99 42.27 15.92
N LEU A 569 14.47 41.86 14.74
CA LEU A 569 14.64 40.44 14.39
C LEU A 569 15.72 39.79 15.30
N TYR A 570 16.79 40.51 15.60
CA TYR A 570 17.85 39.97 16.48
C TYR A 570 17.36 39.72 17.93
N GLU A 571 16.38 40.47 18.42
CA GLU A 571 15.79 40.26 19.73
C GLU A 571 15.18 38.88 19.94
N ILE A 572 14.67 38.27 18.89
CA ILE A 572 14.08 36.92 18.95
C ILE A 572 15.10 35.79 18.76
N MET A 573 16.34 36.13 18.39
CA MET A 573 17.40 35.15 18.15
C MET A 573 17.87 34.49 19.45
N PRO A 574 18.36 33.23 19.39
CA PRO A 574 19.03 32.62 20.52
C PRO A 574 20.29 33.40 20.92
N ALA A 575 20.54 33.52 22.23
CA ALA A 575 21.72 34.18 22.71
C ALA A 575 23.02 33.49 22.24
N GLY A 576 23.92 34.25 21.62
CA GLY A 576 25.17 33.71 21.07
C GLY A 576 25.22 33.58 19.55
N LEU A 577 24.14 33.89 18.83
CA LEU A 577 24.18 33.94 17.38
C LEU A 577 24.83 35.26 16.92
N HIS A 578 25.76 35.18 15.95
CA HIS A 578 26.41 36.37 15.38
C HIS A 578 25.42 37.26 14.63
N PHE A 579 25.47 38.57 14.89
CA PHE A 579 24.58 39.57 14.30
C PHE A 579 24.74 39.67 12.77
N GLU A 580 25.94 39.41 12.27
CA GLU A 580 26.22 39.44 10.82
C GLU A 580 25.30 38.51 9.99
N LYS A 581 24.89 37.36 10.56
CA LYS A 581 23.98 36.41 9.87
C LYS A 581 22.62 37.05 9.58
N VAL A 582 22.22 38.06 10.34
CA VAL A 582 20.91 38.74 10.24
C VAL A 582 21.02 40.10 9.56
N ASN A 583 22.22 40.69 9.53
CA ASN A 583 22.45 42.07 9.02
C ASN A 583 22.44 42.16 7.49
N LYS A 584 21.41 41.59 6.88
CA LYS A 584 21.14 41.65 5.42
C LYS A 584 19.64 41.57 5.18
N THR A 585 19.21 41.93 3.98
CA THR A 585 17.84 41.72 3.56
C THR A 585 17.61 40.21 3.38
N LEU A 586 16.71 39.62 4.20
CA LEU A 586 16.50 38.18 4.25
C LEU A 586 15.47 37.74 3.23
N LYS A 587 15.89 36.88 2.32
CA LYS A 587 15.04 36.16 1.36
C LYS A 587 14.74 34.75 1.89
N LYS A 588 13.85 34.01 1.23
CA LYS A 588 13.48 32.64 1.61
C LYS A 588 14.67 31.72 1.83
N LYS A 589 15.69 31.77 0.93
CA LYS A 589 16.91 30.94 1.05
C LYS A 589 17.73 31.30 2.29
N ASP A 590 17.80 32.60 2.61
CA ASP A 590 18.54 33.08 3.79
C ASP A 590 17.87 32.63 5.09
N LEU A 591 16.53 32.66 5.14
CA LEU A 591 15.77 32.15 6.29
C LEU A 591 16.00 30.67 6.52
N LEU A 592 16.04 29.87 5.45
CA LEU A 592 16.36 28.44 5.57
C LEU A 592 17.77 28.21 6.10
N SER A 593 18.75 28.94 5.59
CA SER A 593 20.14 28.85 6.08
C SER A 593 20.27 29.32 7.54
N LEU A 594 19.47 30.30 7.94
CA LEU A 594 19.42 30.80 9.31
C LEU A 594 18.85 29.73 10.27
N ILE A 595 17.73 29.11 9.92
CA ILE A 595 17.14 28.02 10.72
C ILE A 595 18.10 26.83 10.82
N ALA A 596 18.77 26.47 9.72
CA ALA A 596 19.78 25.42 9.72
C ALA A 596 20.98 25.75 10.64
N SER A 597 21.45 27.01 10.66
CA SER A 597 22.51 27.45 11.54
C SER A 597 22.07 27.38 13.01
N VAL A 598 20.87 27.85 13.32
CA VAL A 598 20.32 27.78 14.70
C VAL A 598 20.20 26.33 15.16
N TYR A 599 19.75 25.44 14.30
CA TYR A 599 19.67 24.02 14.64
C TYR A 599 21.05 23.40 14.92
N LYS A 600 22.03 23.73 14.12
CA LYS A 600 23.40 23.22 14.27
C LYS A 600 24.09 23.74 15.54
N ASP A 601 23.93 25.04 15.83
CA ASP A 601 24.66 25.73 16.87
C ASP A 601 23.98 25.59 18.26
N PHE A 602 22.64 25.59 18.33
CA PHE A 602 21.86 25.63 19.58
C PHE A 602 20.96 24.40 19.80
N GLY A 603 20.85 23.50 18.83
CA GLY A 603 20.08 22.26 18.95
C GLY A 603 18.58 22.41 18.73
N LEU A 604 17.86 21.31 19.01
CA LEU A 604 16.45 21.12 18.65
C LEU A 604 15.51 22.13 19.31
N LYS A 605 15.59 22.27 20.64
CA LYS A 605 14.65 23.06 21.44
C LYS A 605 14.66 24.54 21.06
N GLU A 606 15.84 25.13 20.97
CA GLU A 606 16.00 26.54 20.64
C GLU A 606 15.54 26.81 19.17
N SER A 607 15.77 25.85 18.27
CA SER A 607 15.31 25.96 16.89
C SER A 607 13.79 25.99 16.76
N VAL A 608 13.07 25.18 17.55
CA VAL A 608 11.60 25.18 17.59
C VAL A 608 11.07 26.48 18.11
N LEU A 609 11.62 26.97 19.25
CA LEU A 609 11.21 28.24 19.84
C LEU A 609 11.50 29.43 18.92
N PHE A 610 12.63 29.39 18.23
CA PHE A 610 13.00 30.40 17.25
C PHE A 610 12.04 30.38 16.05
N ALA A 611 11.73 29.21 15.49
CA ALA A 611 10.82 29.08 14.35
C ALA A 611 9.42 29.62 14.67
N ASP A 612 8.88 29.32 15.85
CA ASP A 612 7.59 29.86 16.28
C ASP A 612 7.62 31.40 16.41
N LYS A 613 8.64 31.94 17.08
CA LYS A 613 8.80 33.40 17.22
C LYS A 613 8.96 34.10 15.87
N LEU A 614 9.75 33.49 14.97
CA LEU A 614 9.95 33.99 13.60
C LEU A 614 8.65 34.04 12.80
N MET A 615 7.82 33.01 12.95
CA MET A 615 6.51 32.96 12.29
C MET A 615 5.59 34.08 12.80
N TYR A 616 5.48 34.28 14.11
CA TYR A 616 4.65 35.34 14.69
C TYR A 616 5.13 36.72 14.25
N LEU A 617 6.43 36.97 14.30
CA LEU A 617 7.02 38.23 13.84
C LEU A 617 6.75 38.47 12.35
N GLY A 618 6.88 37.43 11.53
CA GLY A 618 6.56 37.47 10.11
C GLY A 618 5.11 37.87 9.83
N PHE A 619 4.15 37.28 10.53
CA PHE A 619 2.74 37.66 10.40
C PHE A 619 2.44 39.10 10.83
N GLU A 620 3.02 39.55 11.94
CA GLU A 620 2.86 40.91 12.45
C GLU A 620 3.34 41.94 11.43
N TYR A 621 4.53 41.78 10.89
CA TYR A 621 5.11 42.71 9.93
C TYR A 621 4.55 42.55 8.50
N SER A 622 4.05 41.37 8.14
CA SER A 622 3.28 41.20 6.91
C SER A 622 1.97 42.02 6.95
N THR A 623 1.28 41.97 8.09
CA THR A 623 0.07 42.79 8.30
C THR A 623 0.40 44.28 8.28
N SER A 624 1.49 44.69 8.97
CA SER A 624 1.92 46.10 9.03
C SER A 624 2.39 46.64 7.68
N SER A 625 2.88 45.77 6.79
CA SER A 625 3.34 46.17 5.46
C SER A 625 2.24 46.72 4.56
N GLY A 626 0.99 46.23 4.76
CA GLY A 626 -0.15 46.64 3.94
C GLY A 626 0.04 46.34 2.45
N ALA A 627 0.93 45.38 2.10
CA ALA A 627 1.24 45.07 0.71
C ALA A 627 0.04 44.51 -0.03
N SER A 628 -0.30 45.11 -1.16
CA SER A 628 -1.34 44.65 -2.07
C SER A 628 -0.79 44.58 -3.49
N ILE A 629 -1.26 43.62 -4.28
CA ILE A 629 -0.81 43.38 -5.64
C ILE A 629 -2.00 43.54 -6.60
N GLY A 630 -1.85 44.42 -7.58
CA GLY A 630 -2.80 44.65 -8.65
C GLY A 630 -2.30 44.11 -9.98
N VAL A 631 -3.17 44.03 -10.97
CA VAL A 631 -2.79 43.61 -12.33
C VAL A 631 -1.75 44.56 -12.97
N ASN A 632 -1.83 45.82 -12.63
CA ASN A 632 -0.92 46.85 -13.18
C ASN A 632 0.50 46.81 -12.58
N ASP A 633 0.69 46.05 -11.49
CA ASP A 633 2.01 45.89 -10.86
C ASP A 633 2.89 44.86 -11.61
N PHE A 634 2.29 44.14 -12.56
CA PHE A 634 3.03 43.21 -13.43
C PHE A 634 3.52 44.00 -14.66
N GLU A 635 4.69 44.58 -14.55
CA GLU A 635 5.32 45.27 -15.66
C GLU A 635 5.91 44.28 -16.68
N ILE A 636 5.60 44.53 -17.96
CA ILE A 636 6.19 43.76 -19.06
C ILE A 636 7.52 44.41 -19.43
N PRO A 637 8.64 43.71 -19.39
CA PRO A 637 9.94 44.30 -19.79
C PRO A 637 9.92 44.77 -21.23
N ASP A 638 10.43 45.95 -21.50
CA ASP A 638 10.54 46.53 -22.86
C ASP A 638 11.34 45.65 -23.81
N ASP A 639 12.35 44.99 -23.28
CA ASP A 639 13.23 44.07 -24.03
C ASP A 639 12.60 42.71 -24.38
N LYS A 640 11.39 42.42 -23.88
CA LYS A 640 10.72 41.11 -24.09
C LYS A 640 10.57 40.77 -25.57
N THR A 641 10.15 41.76 -26.37
CA THR A 641 9.90 41.59 -27.80
C THR A 641 11.23 41.32 -28.58
N THR A 642 12.31 42.00 -28.20
CA THR A 642 13.62 41.80 -28.78
C THR A 642 14.23 40.45 -28.41
N ILE A 643 14.09 40.04 -27.16
CA ILE A 643 14.55 38.73 -26.65
C ILE A 643 13.82 37.59 -27.37
N ILE A 644 12.49 37.71 -27.54
CA ILE A 644 11.69 36.69 -28.23
C ILE A 644 12.04 36.64 -29.73
N SER A 645 12.14 37.76 -30.42
CA SER A 645 12.48 37.78 -31.86
C SER A 645 13.86 37.18 -32.14
N ASN A 646 14.82 37.43 -31.27
CA ASN A 646 16.15 36.80 -31.37
C ASN A 646 16.07 35.27 -31.19
N ALA A 647 15.25 34.79 -30.23
CA ALA A 647 15.06 33.37 -30.03
C ALA A 647 14.35 32.71 -31.22
N GLU A 648 13.34 33.37 -31.80
CA GLU A 648 12.64 32.88 -32.99
C GLU A 648 13.60 32.78 -34.20
N ASN A 649 14.48 33.73 -34.39
CA ASN A 649 15.51 33.68 -35.42
C ASN A 649 16.49 32.51 -35.22
N GLU A 650 16.90 32.25 -33.95
CA GLU A 650 17.72 31.07 -33.62
C GLU A 650 16.98 29.76 -33.90
N VAL A 651 15.72 29.67 -33.55
CA VAL A 651 14.86 28.48 -33.82
C VAL A 651 14.73 28.26 -35.33
N GLN A 652 14.49 29.33 -36.10
CA GLN A 652 14.38 29.27 -37.57
C GLN A 652 15.69 28.78 -38.22
N SER A 653 16.83 29.23 -37.72
CA SER A 653 18.14 28.74 -38.16
C SER A 653 18.32 27.23 -37.90
N ILE A 654 17.86 26.72 -36.75
CA ILE A 654 17.91 25.30 -36.44
C ILE A 654 16.93 24.49 -37.31
N GLU A 655 15.79 25.07 -37.66
CA GLU A 655 14.85 24.43 -38.59
C GLU A 655 15.44 24.30 -39.98
N GLN A 656 16.10 25.32 -40.48
CA GLN A 656 16.83 25.27 -41.77
C GLN A 656 17.94 24.19 -41.74
N GLN A 657 18.69 24.10 -40.62
CA GLN A 657 19.72 23.06 -40.46
C GLN A 657 19.12 21.66 -40.46
N PHE A 658 17.93 21.50 -39.90
CA PHE A 658 17.22 20.22 -39.94
C PHE A 658 16.71 19.89 -41.36
N GLU A 659 16.15 20.85 -42.09
CA GLU A 659 15.67 20.66 -43.45
C GLU A 659 16.83 20.35 -44.42
N SER A 660 18.01 20.92 -44.17
CA SER A 660 19.23 20.61 -44.93
C SER A 660 19.88 19.27 -44.57
N GLY A 661 19.29 18.50 -43.60
CA GLY A 661 19.76 17.18 -43.20
C GLY A 661 20.96 17.17 -42.27
N LEU A 662 21.37 18.33 -41.72
CA LEU A 662 22.51 18.45 -40.81
C LEU A 662 22.22 18.01 -39.38
N LEU A 663 20.93 17.94 -39.01
CA LEU A 663 20.49 17.60 -37.65
C LEU A 663 19.50 16.43 -37.66
N THR A 664 19.58 15.62 -36.63
CA THR A 664 18.54 14.59 -36.35
C THR A 664 17.31 15.20 -35.69
N LYS A 665 16.17 14.52 -35.76
CA LYS A 665 14.91 14.97 -35.11
C LYS A 665 15.07 15.17 -33.60
N GLY A 666 15.86 14.33 -32.92
CA GLY A 666 16.13 14.43 -31.48
C GLY A 666 17.02 15.66 -31.14
N GLU A 667 18.05 15.91 -31.93
CA GLU A 667 18.93 17.08 -31.74
C GLU A 667 18.20 18.40 -31.99
N LYS A 668 17.35 18.48 -33.05
CA LYS A 668 16.46 19.64 -33.28
C LYS A 668 15.62 19.92 -32.03
N TYR A 669 14.94 18.89 -31.52
CA TYR A 669 14.06 19.02 -30.36
C TYR A 669 14.79 19.53 -29.11
N ASN A 670 15.96 18.96 -28.79
CA ASN A 670 16.74 19.35 -27.64
C ASN A 670 17.28 20.79 -27.76
N LYS A 671 17.80 21.17 -28.94
CA LYS A 671 18.29 22.54 -29.20
C LYS A 671 17.18 23.59 -29.09
N ILE A 672 15.98 23.31 -29.59
CA ILE A 672 14.83 24.22 -29.46
C ILE A 672 14.42 24.39 -27.98
N ILE A 673 14.39 23.31 -27.24
CA ILE A 673 14.09 23.39 -25.77
C ILE A 673 15.13 24.24 -25.06
N ASP A 674 16.41 24.05 -25.35
CA ASP A 674 17.50 24.83 -24.74
C ASP A 674 17.40 26.32 -25.06
N ILE A 675 17.01 26.67 -26.29
CA ILE A 675 16.81 28.09 -26.69
C ILE A 675 15.66 28.68 -25.87
N TRP A 676 14.52 28.02 -25.85
CA TRP A 676 13.35 28.54 -25.10
C TRP A 676 13.60 28.59 -23.60
N SER A 677 14.31 27.62 -23.02
CA SER A 677 14.70 27.63 -21.61
C SER A 677 15.58 28.84 -21.27
N ARG A 678 16.62 29.08 -22.07
CA ARG A 678 17.50 30.28 -21.92
C ARG A 678 16.75 31.58 -22.13
N THR A 679 15.83 31.61 -23.09
CA THR A 679 14.99 32.78 -23.38
C THR A 679 14.07 33.09 -22.22
N ASN A 680 13.43 32.07 -21.65
CA ASN A 680 12.56 32.22 -20.47
C ASN A 680 13.35 32.78 -19.27
N GLU A 681 14.57 32.29 -19.04
CA GLU A 681 15.43 32.77 -17.97
C GLU A 681 15.88 34.23 -18.20
N LYS A 682 16.21 34.61 -19.45
CA LYS A 682 16.56 35.99 -19.79
C LYS A 682 15.38 36.95 -19.58
N VAL A 683 14.17 36.57 -20.01
CA VAL A 683 12.98 37.39 -19.79
C VAL A 683 12.65 37.51 -18.30
N ALA A 684 12.76 36.40 -17.53
CA ALA A 684 12.57 36.43 -16.08
C ALA A 684 13.57 37.35 -15.38
N ASN A 685 14.85 37.30 -15.76
CA ASN A 685 15.89 38.18 -15.20
C ASN A 685 15.69 39.63 -15.59
N SER A 686 15.19 39.94 -16.80
CA SER A 686 14.86 41.29 -17.21
C SER A 686 13.64 41.87 -16.49
N MET A 687 12.71 40.99 -16.11
CA MET A 687 11.51 41.36 -15.33
C MET A 687 11.84 41.64 -13.87
N MET A 688 12.76 40.87 -13.28
CA MET A 688 13.18 40.97 -11.88
C MET A 688 14.17 42.09 -11.62
#